data_16a1b974aa1422beac49dd4103463770
#
_entry.id   16a1b974aa1422beac49dd4103463770
#
_cell.length_a   1.000
_cell.length_b   1.000
_cell.length_c   1.000
_cell.angle_alpha   90.00
_cell.angle_beta   90.00
_cell.angle_gamma   90.00
#
_symmetry.space_group_name_H-M   'P 1'
#
loop_
_entity.id
_entity.type
_entity.pdbx_description
1 polymer ?
#
loop_
_entity_poly.entity_id
_entity_poly.type
_entity_poly.pdbx_seq_one_letter_code
_entity_poly.pdbx_strand_id
1 'polypeptide(L)'
;MKRSSILTLCMATSCLIFAVESAGQDVSASNRALLDQYCVICHNQTVVNSVATVNEGLQTTQLRNLGLTLDTEDVANLAANPEVWEKVIKKLRVGVMPPPNYPRPDKVSYDGFRAWLENELDRVAALQPNPGRTQAFHRLNQTEYRNSVRDLLDLDIDVSSLIPADSPDQYGFDNNADVLALSPLSVERYVTAAHRVAELAVGAAPRGASIKTYDVPLNLIQNDRLSEELPFGSRGGTAIEHLFPVDGEYRITVKLQTNYVDFVRGYDEAHEMELSLDGEHLNTFAFGGDAPGMPAPYSYAGNIRGSDDWEAFMMAFADQGFEMVLPIQAGPRIIGATFPREMWEAEGVQQPRLFGYHLAVTELPDANPSVSSIEVEGPLTITGPGDTPSRRKIFTCQPSSADEEPACARQILTSLARRGYRRAVDESDINGLVEFYNQGQLEGGFETGIQFALERLLVSPDFLFRIEQDPVSADPGSMYEISETELASRLSYFLWSSLPDEELLELAGRGTLREASVLEAQVQRMMADPRSAGFIESFVGQWLYLRNLDGIYPDPSGFPEFDENLREAFQRETELFIDDQIRSDHSLRELLSADYTYVNERLAKHYDIPGIYGNRYRKVTLEGAERGGLFGHGSLMMVTSYPNRTSPVLRGKFVLENLLGGPPPEPPPNVPALETSSDGKELTMREAMAMHRENPACRVCHAAMDPIGFSLENYDAIGKWRTEFAGQAIDASGLLPDGNTFDGPDGLRGLLLERPDDFVGTVTEKLMRFALGRSLEYYDMPEVRAIVRGAAKNDYKWSSVILGVIESAPFQMRRTEL
;
A
#
# COMPACT_ATOMS: atom_id res chain seq x y z
N MET A 1 -61.03 -22.01 41.36
CA MET A 1 -59.63 -21.74 41.55
C MET A 1 -58.85 -21.45 40.19
N LYS A 2 -59.32 -20.51 39.35
CA LYS A 2 -58.66 -20.15 38.04
C LYS A 2 -58.66 -18.65 37.74
N ARG A 3 -58.96 -17.76 38.69
CA ARG A 3 -58.96 -16.31 38.49
C ARG A 3 -57.82 -15.57 39.25
N SER A 4 -57.03 -16.25 40.10
CA SER A 4 -56.00 -15.62 40.91
C SER A 4 -54.60 -15.61 40.19
N SER A 5 -54.33 -16.48 39.19
CA SER A 5 -53.04 -16.59 38.52
C SER A 5 -52.80 -15.58 37.41
N ILE A 6 -53.87 -14.99 36.85
CA ILE A 6 -53.73 -14.00 35.74
C ILE A 6 -53.38 -12.60 36.27
N LEU A 7 -53.88 -12.25 37.45
CA LEU A 7 -53.58 -10.94 38.06
C LEU A 7 -52.14 -10.85 38.57
N THR A 8 -51.55 -11.97 39.04
CA THR A 8 -50.16 -11.99 39.54
C THR A 8 -49.14 -11.91 38.38
N LEU A 9 -49.48 -12.43 37.21
CA LEU A 9 -48.59 -12.37 36.01
C LEU A 9 -48.58 -10.95 35.39
N CYS A 10 -49.70 -10.24 35.37
CA CYS A 10 -49.76 -8.86 34.89
C CYS A 10 -49.04 -7.86 35.82
N MET A 11 -49.06 -8.09 37.15
CA MET A 11 -48.30 -7.24 38.09
C MET A 11 -46.80 -7.49 38.03
N ALA A 12 -46.33 -8.73 37.78
CA ALA A 12 -44.91 -9.02 37.64
C ALA A 12 -44.33 -8.44 36.33
N THR A 13 -45.07 -8.49 35.20
CA THR A 13 -44.65 -7.88 33.95
C THR A 13 -44.69 -6.35 34.02
N SER A 14 -45.66 -5.73 34.62
CA SER A 14 -45.69 -4.29 34.80
C SER A 14 -44.57 -3.78 35.72
N CYS A 15 -44.26 -4.50 36.83
CA CYS A 15 -43.11 -4.14 37.70
C CYS A 15 -41.75 -4.30 37.02
N LEU A 16 -41.58 -5.29 36.10
CA LEU A 16 -40.36 -5.44 35.34
C LEU A 16 -40.18 -4.32 34.31
N ILE A 17 -41.25 -3.89 33.64
CA ILE A 17 -41.21 -2.78 32.68
C ILE A 17 -40.87 -1.46 33.39
N PHE A 18 -41.48 -1.17 34.54
CA PHE A 18 -41.17 0.01 35.33
C PHE A 18 -39.77 -0.01 35.96
N ALA A 19 -39.22 -1.17 36.31
CA ALA A 19 -37.86 -1.29 36.83
C ALA A 19 -36.81 -1.07 35.72
N VAL A 20 -37.08 -1.50 34.50
CA VAL A 20 -36.20 -1.28 33.37
C VAL A 20 -36.21 0.19 32.90
N GLU A 21 -37.38 0.84 32.87
CA GLU A 21 -37.48 2.25 32.57
C GLU A 21 -36.82 3.15 33.62
N SER A 22 -36.97 2.83 34.92
CA SER A 22 -36.32 3.61 35.99
C SER A 22 -34.80 3.43 36.01
N ALA A 23 -34.28 2.23 35.69
CA ALA A 23 -32.86 1.98 35.60
C ALA A 23 -32.22 2.70 34.35
N GLY A 24 -32.92 2.75 33.24
CA GLY A 24 -32.48 3.48 32.04
C GLY A 24 -32.44 5.00 32.26
N GLN A 25 -33.41 5.56 32.98
CA GLN A 25 -33.44 7.00 33.32
C GLN A 25 -32.31 7.38 34.30
N ASP A 26 -31.94 6.52 35.21
CA ASP A 26 -30.85 6.75 36.18
C ASP A 26 -29.48 6.74 35.51
N VAL A 27 -29.24 5.82 34.56
CA VAL A 27 -28.01 5.74 33.76
C VAL A 27 -27.87 6.97 32.85
N SER A 28 -28.93 7.39 32.16
CA SER A 28 -28.94 8.56 31.32
C SER A 28 -28.64 9.87 32.07
N ALA A 29 -29.21 10.02 33.26
CA ALA A 29 -28.98 11.17 34.15
C ALA A 29 -27.52 11.21 34.65
N SER A 30 -26.94 10.05 35.00
CA SER A 30 -25.54 9.96 35.42
C SER A 30 -24.58 10.32 34.27
N ASN A 31 -24.86 9.84 33.07
CA ASN A 31 -24.06 10.12 31.87
C ASN A 31 -24.18 11.60 31.43
N ARG A 32 -25.35 12.21 31.57
CA ARG A 32 -25.54 13.64 31.37
C ARG A 32 -24.69 14.46 32.35
N ALA A 33 -24.68 14.11 33.63
CA ALA A 33 -23.87 14.78 34.65
C ALA A 33 -22.36 14.68 34.35
N LEU A 34 -21.89 13.52 33.87
CA LEU A 34 -20.50 13.34 33.41
C LEU A 34 -20.18 14.25 32.22
N LEU A 35 -21.07 14.29 31.24
CA LEU A 35 -20.89 15.12 30.04
C LEU A 35 -20.83 16.61 30.42
N ASP A 36 -21.75 17.06 31.29
CA ASP A 36 -21.81 18.45 31.78
C ASP A 36 -20.54 18.84 32.52
N GLN A 37 -20.01 17.92 33.32
CA GLN A 37 -18.83 18.20 34.15
C GLN A 37 -17.53 18.25 33.32
N TYR A 38 -17.37 17.41 32.30
CA TYR A 38 -16.06 17.22 31.66
C TYR A 38 -16.01 17.65 30.19
N CYS A 39 -17.13 17.75 29.49
CA CYS A 39 -17.17 18.00 28.04
C CYS A 39 -17.85 19.32 27.67
N VAL A 40 -19.01 19.63 28.27
CA VAL A 40 -19.82 20.82 27.93
C VAL A 40 -19.10 22.13 28.20
N ILE A 41 -18.13 22.14 29.12
CA ILE A 41 -17.33 23.35 29.44
C ILE A 41 -16.65 23.93 28.17
N CYS A 42 -16.28 23.05 27.20
CA CYS A 42 -15.65 23.45 25.93
C CYS A 42 -16.60 23.27 24.74
N HIS A 43 -17.42 22.20 24.74
CA HIS A 43 -18.30 21.84 23.63
C HIS A 43 -19.74 22.31 23.88
N ASN A 44 -19.98 23.62 23.72
CA ASN A 44 -21.28 24.24 23.95
C ASN A 44 -21.59 25.35 22.93
N GLN A 45 -22.88 25.69 22.82
CA GLN A 45 -23.36 26.73 21.90
C GLN A 45 -22.70 28.11 22.12
N THR A 46 -22.37 28.47 23.37
CA THR A 46 -21.73 29.74 23.68
C THR A 46 -20.33 29.83 23.03
N VAL A 47 -19.55 28.77 23.08
CA VAL A 47 -18.22 28.70 22.46
C VAL A 47 -18.35 28.67 20.93
N VAL A 48 -19.22 27.81 20.40
CA VAL A 48 -19.39 27.63 18.94
C VAL A 48 -19.91 28.95 18.30
N ASN A 49 -20.84 29.61 18.91
CA ASN A 49 -21.43 30.86 18.39
C ASN A 49 -20.65 32.12 18.76
N SER A 50 -19.49 32.00 19.43
CA SER A 50 -18.65 33.15 19.78
C SER A 50 -18.12 33.86 18.54
N VAL A 51 -18.06 35.21 18.60
CA VAL A 51 -17.50 36.00 17.49
C VAL A 51 -15.97 35.93 17.51
N ALA A 52 -15.36 35.70 16.34
CA ALA A 52 -13.91 35.70 16.21
C ALA A 52 -13.32 37.05 16.66
N THR A 53 -12.33 37.01 17.53
CA THR A 53 -11.59 38.20 17.99
C THR A 53 -10.14 38.14 17.52
N VAL A 54 -9.52 39.30 17.30
CA VAL A 54 -8.14 39.44 16.77
C VAL A 54 -7.10 38.75 17.68
N ASN A 55 -7.41 38.58 18.97
CA ASN A 55 -6.52 37.94 19.96
C ASN A 55 -7.06 36.60 20.46
N GLU A 56 -7.92 35.95 19.70
CA GLU A 56 -8.50 34.67 20.08
C GLU A 56 -7.44 33.56 20.05
N GLY A 57 -7.43 32.72 21.07
CA GLY A 57 -6.54 31.56 21.08
C GLY A 57 -6.96 30.52 20.03
N LEU A 58 -5.95 29.81 19.45
CA LEU A 58 -6.17 28.76 18.44
C LEU A 58 -7.18 27.72 18.90
N GLN A 59 -7.20 27.37 20.18
CA GLN A 59 -8.13 26.38 20.74
C GLN A 59 -9.59 26.81 20.60
N THR A 60 -9.92 28.09 20.86
CA THR A 60 -11.30 28.61 20.70
C THR A 60 -11.71 28.63 19.23
N THR A 61 -10.77 29.00 18.34
CA THR A 61 -10.98 28.94 16.89
C THR A 61 -11.26 27.51 16.41
N GLN A 62 -10.49 26.53 16.88
CA GLN A 62 -10.71 25.12 16.56
C GLN A 62 -12.05 24.60 17.06
N LEU A 63 -12.43 24.90 18.31
CA LEU A 63 -13.74 24.51 18.88
C LEU A 63 -14.90 25.10 18.09
N ARG A 64 -14.78 26.38 17.65
CA ARG A 64 -15.79 27.01 16.81
C ARG A 64 -15.90 26.34 15.44
N ASN A 65 -14.77 26.06 14.80
CA ASN A 65 -14.74 25.42 13.49
C ASN A 65 -15.26 23.97 13.52
N LEU A 66 -15.07 23.26 14.64
CA LEU A 66 -15.64 21.92 14.84
C LEU A 66 -17.16 21.91 14.96
N GLY A 67 -17.75 23.02 15.44
CA GLY A 67 -19.20 23.17 15.57
C GLY A 67 -19.87 22.18 16.52
N LEU A 68 -19.12 21.48 17.38
CA LEU A 68 -19.63 20.45 18.26
C LEU A 68 -20.25 21.06 19.54
N THR A 69 -21.58 20.87 19.72
CA THR A 69 -22.37 21.41 20.84
C THR A 69 -22.99 20.27 21.63
N LEU A 70 -22.32 19.81 22.68
CA LEU A 70 -22.79 18.70 23.52
C LEU A 70 -23.79 19.11 24.61
N ASP A 71 -23.96 20.43 24.85
CA ASP A 71 -25.00 21.01 25.73
C ASP A 71 -26.41 20.84 25.16
N THR A 72 -26.55 20.72 23.84
CA THR A 72 -27.83 20.57 23.13
C THR A 72 -28.18 19.11 22.79
N GLU A 73 -27.24 18.20 22.93
CA GLU A 73 -27.46 16.79 22.59
C GLU A 73 -28.27 16.07 23.67
N ASP A 74 -29.24 15.27 23.22
CA ASP A 74 -30.08 14.48 24.11
C ASP A 74 -29.41 13.11 24.41
N VAL A 75 -28.83 12.98 25.58
CA VAL A 75 -28.22 11.75 26.07
C VAL A 75 -29.24 10.62 26.25
N ALA A 76 -30.53 10.92 26.38
CA ALA A 76 -31.56 9.90 26.47
C ALA A 76 -32.00 9.36 25.08
N ASN A 77 -31.62 10.05 24.01
CA ASN A 77 -31.97 9.66 22.64
C ASN A 77 -30.79 9.85 21.68
N LEU A 78 -29.77 8.98 21.77
CA LEU A 78 -28.58 9.03 20.89
C LEU A 78 -28.94 8.86 19.41
N ALA A 79 -30.11 8.23 19.12
CA ALA A 79 -30.61 8.06 17.74
C ALA A 79 -30.93 9.36 17.02
N ALA A 80 -31.14 10.46 17.76
CA ALA A 80 -31.42 11.77 17.16
C ALA A 80 -30.21 12.33 16.40
N ASN A 81 -28.98 12.04 16.86
CA ASN A 81 -27.76 12.55 16.25
C ASN A 81 -26.57 11.58 16.41
N PRO A 82 -26.66 10.37 15.80
CA PRO A 82 -25.66 9.31 16.00
C PRO A 82 -24.27 9.69 15.49
N GLU A 83 -24.18 10.54 14.45
CA GLU A 83 -22.90 11.02 13.91
C GLU A 83 -22.08 11.78 14.96
N VAL A 84 -22.72 12.61 15.78
CA VAL A 84 -22.05 13.36 16.85
C VAL A 84 -21.46 12.39 17.88
N TRP A 85 -22.22 11.38 18.25
CA TRP A 85 -21.80 10.41 19.27
C TRP A 85 -20.68 9.50 18.79
N GLU A 86 -20.68 9.08 17.53
CA GLU A 86 -19.56 8.33 16.94
C GLU A 86 -18.27 9.18 16.90
N LYS A 87 -18.35 10.47 16.62
CA LYS A 87 -17.19 11.40 16.75
C LYS A 87 -16.68 11.47 18.19
N VAL A 88 -17.59 11.48 19.18
CA VAL A 88 -17.23 11.46 20.61
C VAL A 88 -16.51 10.15 20.95
N ILE A 89 -17.09 8.99 20.58
CA ILE A 89 -16.49 7.66 20.80
C ILE A 89 -15.08 7.60 20.24
N LYS A 90 -14.88 8.06 19.00
CA LYS A 90 -13.58 8.06 18.35
C LYS A 90 -12.51 8.82 19.14
N LYS A 91 -12.86 9.96 19.74
CA LYS A 91 -11.91 10.74 20.57
C LYS A 91 -11.72 10.15 21.98
N LEU A 92 -12.74 9.46 22.51
CA LEU A 92 -12.61 8.73 23.77
C LEU A 92 -11.74 7.48 23.60
N ARG A 93 -11.84 6.76 22.48
CA ARG A 93 -11.06 5.55 22.16
C ARG A 93 -9.55 5.82 22.27
N VAL A 94 -9.08 6.90 21.68
CA VAL A 94 -7.66 7.27 21.70
C VAL A 94 -7.23 8.08 22.94
N GLY A 95 -8.12 8.33 23.89
CA GLY A 95 -7.81 9.01 25.15
C GLY A 95 -7.44 10.49 25.01
N VAL A 96 -7.67 11.14 23.85
CA VAL A 96 -7.28 12.55 23.63
C VAL A 96 -8.26 13.56 24.25
N MET A 97 -9.45 13.14 24.64
CA MET A 97 -10.47 13.97 25.27
C MET A 97 -10.86 13.43 26.65
N PRO A 98 -11.04 14.28 27.66
CA PRO A 98 -10.67 15.70 27.76
C PRO A 98 -9.17 15.92 27.52
N PRO A 99 -8.74 17.13 27.05
CA PRO A 99 -7.33 17.40 26.79
C PRO A 99 -6.48 17.37 28.06
N PRO A 100 -5.14 17.24 27.95
CA PRO A 100 -4.24 17.35 29.08
C PRO A 100 -4.44 18.63 29.88
N ASN A 101 -4.25 18.54 31.19
CA ASN A 101 -4.45 19.66 32.16
C ASN A 101 -5.91 20.11 32.35
N TYR A 102 -6.88 19.41 31.78
CA TYR A 102 -8.28 19.58 32.12
C TYR A 102 -8.77 18.44 33.03
N PRO A 103 -9.77 18.67 33.87
CA PRO A 103 -10.36 17.61 34.68
C PRO A 103 -10.83 16.44 33.82
N ARG A 104 -10.52 15.21 34.28
CA ARG A 104 -10.93 13.97 33.58
C ARG A 104 -11.71 13.07 34.53
N PRO A 105 -12.66 12.29 34.02
CA PRO A 105 -13.27 11.22 34.82
C PRO A 105 -12.21 10.21 35.27
N ASP A 106 -12.48 9.48 36.35
CA ASP A 106 -11.68 8.29 36.64
C ASP A 106 -11.83 7.24 35.53
N LYS A 107 -10.87 6.30 35.48
CA LYS A 107 -10.79 5.31 34.37
C LYS A 107 -12.08 4.46 34.24
N VAL A 108 -12.66 4.07 35.35
CA VAL A 108 -13.90 3.23 35.38
C VAL A 108 -15.08 4.01 34.80
N SER A 109 -15.25 5.26 35.21
CA SER A 109 -16.30 6.14 34.70
C SER A 109 -16.09 6.48 33.22
N TYR A 110 -14.83 6.70 32.80
CA TYR A 110 -14.46 7.01 31.43
C TYR A 110 -14.75 5.83 30.50
N ASP A 111 -14.24 4.64 30.82
CA ASP A 111 -14.44 3.42 30.02
C ASP A 111 -15.92 2.98 30.03
N GLY A 112 -16.61 3.13 31.19
CA GLY A 112 -18.04 2.86 31.29
C GLY A 112 -18.91 3.76 30.45
N PHE A 113 -18.59 5.06 30.34
CA PHE A 113 -19.30 6.01 29.48
C PHE A 113 -19.09 5.67 27.99
N ARG A 114 -17.86 5.37 27.56
CA ARG A 114 -17.57 4.94 26.20
C ARG A 114 -18.34 3.67 25.85
N ALA A 115 -18.22 2.64 26.67
CA ALA A 115 -18.91 1.36 26.42
C ALA A 115 -20.44 1.52 26.37
N TRP A 116 -21.01 2.41 27.19
CA TRP A 116 -22.44 2.70 27.15
C TRP A 116 -22.85 3.38 25.83
N LEU A 117 -22.07 4.37 25.35
CA LEU A 117 -22.32 5.01 24.06
C LEU A 117 -22.27 3.99 22.91
N GLU A 118 -21.23 3.16 22.87
CA GLU A 118 -21.05 2.13 21.84
C GLU A 118 -22.24 1.13 21.84
N ASN A 119 -22.61 0.60 23.01
CA ASN A 119 -23.71 -0.35 23.13
C ASN A 119 -25.07 0.25 22.74
N GLU A 120 -25.32 1.49 23.11
CA GLU A 120 -26.59 2.15 22.80
C GLU A 120 -26.70 2.49 21.31
N LEU A 121 -25.62 2.95 20.65
CA LEU A 121 -25.60 3.16 19.21
C LEU A 121 -25.73 1.85 18.43
N ASP A 122 -25.06 0.78 18.89
CA ASP A 122 -25.23 -0.55 18.30
C ASP A 122 -26.66 -1.06 18.40
N ARG A 123 -27.30 -0.84 19.55
CA ARG A 123 -28.72 -1.17 19.75
C ARG A 123 -29.65 -0.39 18.82
N VAL A 124 -29.38 0.90 18.64
CA VAL A 124 -30.15 1.75 17.71
C VAL A 124 -29.96 1.30 16.27
N ALA A 125 -28.72 1.03 15.85
CA ALA A 125 -28.41 0.56 14.51
C ALA A 125 -29.06 -0.79 14.19
N ALA A 126 -29.12 -1.70 15.16
CA ALA A 126 -29.80 -3.00 14.98
C ALA A 126 -31.31 -2.86 14.73
N LEU A 127 -31.95 -1.78 15.20
CA LEU A 127 -33.35 -1.50 14.91
C LEU A 127 -33.59 -0.85 13.56
N GLN A 128 -32.59 -0.15 13.03
CA GLN A 128 -32.63 0.55 11.74
C GLN A 128 -31.31 0.34 10.98
N PRO A 129 -31.08 -0.87 10.46
CA PRO A 129 -29.85 -1.17 9.74
C PRO A 129 -29.70 -0.26 8.52
N ASN A 130 -28.47 0.17 8.25
CA ASN A 130 -28.13 1.02 7.11
C ASN A 130 -26.82 0.55 6.48
N PRO A 131 -26.86 -0.20 5.37
CA PRO A 131 -25.66 -0.66 4.67
C PRO A 131 -24.91 0.47 3.95
N GLY A 132 -25.47 1.67 3.94
CA GLY A 132 -24.93 2.76 3.14
C GLY A 132 -25.15 2.56 1.64
N ARG A 133 -24.42 3.35 0.85
CA ARG A 133 -24.45 3.31 -0.60
C ARG A 133 -23.02 3.45 -1.13
N THR A 134 -22.59 2.50 -1.93
CA THR A 134 -21.40 2.62 -2.79
C THR A 134 -21.78 3.40 -4.05
N GLN A 135 -20.81 4.05 -4.70
CA GLN A 135 -21.06 4.68 -5.99
C GLN A 135 -21.49 3.65 -7.04
N ALA A 136 -22.48 4.02 -7.86
CA ALA A 136 -22.99 3.12 -8.91
C ALA A 136 -21.92 2.80 -9.96
N PHE A 137 -21.01 3.72 -10.20
CA PHE A 137 -19.89 3.59 -11.14
C PHE A 137 -18.58 3.78 -10.38
N HIS A 138 -17.89 2.69 -10.12
CA HIS A 138 -16.61 2.69 -9.47
C HIS A 138 -15.51 2.40 -10.50
N ARG A 139 -14.75 3.41 -10.91
CA ARG A 139 -13.67 3.28 -11.89
C ARG A 139 -12.52 2.44 -11.30
N LEU A 140 -11.92 1.59 -12.13
CA LEU A 140 -10.69 0.91 -11.74
C LEU A 140 -9.56 1.93 -11.55
N ASN A 141 -8.81 1.82 -10.46
CA ASN A 141 -7.57 2.56 -10.29
C ASN A 141 -6.45 1.96 -11.17
N GLN A 142 -5.28 2.59 -11.19
CA GLN A 142 -4.14 2.15 -12.01
C GLN A 142 -3.73 0.69 -11.72
N THR A 143 -3.64 0.29 -10.45
CA THR A 143 -3.27 -1.07 -10.03
C THR A 143 -4.35 -2.09 -10.39
N GLU A 144 -5.64 -1.77 -10.15
CA GLU A 144 -6.76 -2.62 -10.53
C GLU A 144 -6.85 -2.82 -12.04
N TYR A 145 -6.57 -1.78 -12.83
CA TYR A 145 -6.51 -1.87 -14.30
C TYR A 145 -5.36 -2.80 -14.74
N ARG A 146 -4.13 -2.60 -14.23
CA ARG A 146 -2.98 -3.47 -14.55
C ARG A 146 -3.28 -4.93 -14.23
N ASN A 147 -3.76 -5.21 -13.03
CA ASN A 147 -4.08 -6.56 -12.59
C ASN A 147 -5.22 -7.17 -13.41
N SER A 148 -6.24 -6.37 -13.77
CA SER A 148 -7.34 -6.82 -14.62
C SER A 148 -6.86 -7.18 -16.03
N VAL A 149 -5.96 -6.41 -16.62
CA VAL A 149 -5.33 -6.71 -17.91
C VAL A 149 -4.49 -7.99 -17.81
N ARG A 150 -3.65 -8.09 -16.79
CA ARG A 150 -2.82 -9.28 -16.54
C ARG A 150 -3.69 -10.54 -16.46
N ASP A 151 -4.74 -10.52 -15.65
CA ASP A 151 -5.55 -11.70 -15.39
C ASP A 151 -6.52 -12.02 -16.55
N LEU A 152 -6.94 -11.01 -17.34
CA LEU A 152 -7.76 -11.22 -18.53
C LEU A 152 -6.95 -11.83 -19.67
N LEU A 153 -5.73 -11.32 -19.89
CA LEU A 153 -4.95 -11.55 -21.11
C LEU A 153 -3.66 -12.35 -20.88
N ASP A 154 -3.32 -12.68 -19.64
CA ASP A 154 -2.03 -13.26 -19.27
C ASP A 154 -0.84 -12.39 -19.75
N LEU A 155 -0.99 -11.07 -19.52
CA LEU A 155 -0.10 -10.03 -19.98
C LEU A 155 0.21 -9.05 -18.85
N ASP A 156 1.36 -9.18 -18.23
CA ASP A 156 1.83 -8.21 -17.26
C ASP A 156 2.60 -7.10 -17.96
N ILE A 157 2.16 -5.87 -17.79
CA ILE A 157 2.77 -4.68 -18.36
C ILE A 157 2.83 -3.55 -17.35
N ASP A 158 3.87 -2.76 -17.45
CA ASP A 158 3.94 -1.48 -16.73
C ASP A 158 2.99 -0.46 -17.37
N VAL A 159 1.88 -0.20 -16.70
CA VAL A 159 0.89 0.80 -17.15
C VAL A 159 1.19 2.20 -16.62
N SER A 160 2.19 2.39 -15.78
CA SER A 160 2.49 3.68 -15.13
C SER A 160 2.81 4.80 -16.12
N SER A 161 3.46 4.44 -17.24
CA SER A 161 3.76 5.37 -18.34
C SER A 161 2.54 5.68 -19.22
N LEU A 162 1.49 4.86 -19.17
CA LEU A 162 0.28 4.96 -20.00
C LEU A 162 -0.87 5.64 -19.24
N ILE A 163 -1.08 5.26 -17.99
CA ILE A 163 -2.19 5.73 -17.15
C ILE A 163 -1.58 6.44 -15.94
N PRO A 164 -1.93 7.71 -15.69
CA PRO A 164 -1.46 8.42 -14.49
C PRO A 164 -1.88 7.72 -13.20
N ALA A 165 -1.03 7.81 -12.18
CA ALA A 165 -1.39 7.34 -10.84
C ALA A 165 -2.60 8.11 -10.29
N ASP A 166 -3.45 7.42 -9.56
CA ASP A 166 -4.61 8.00 -8.91
C ASP A 166 -4.22 8.71 -7.61
N SER A 167 -4.90 9.81 -7.29
CA SER A 167 -4.69 10.50 -6.02
C SER A 167 -5.37 9.73 -4.89
N PRO A 168 -4.68 9.52 -3.76
CA PRO A 168 -5.31 8.89 -2.61
C PRO A 168 -6.35 9.83 -1.97
N ASP A 169 -7.33 9.24 -1.28
CA ASP A 169 -8.26 9.96 -0.43
C ASP A 169 -7.58 10.47 0.86
N GLN A 170 -8.35 11.15 1.71
CA GLN A 170 -7.85 11.67 2.99
C GLN A 170 -7.36 10.59 3.97
N TYR A 171 -7.62 9.31 3.70
CA TYR A 171 -7.21 8.17 4.52
C TYR A 171 -6.07 7.35 3.88
N GLY A 172 -5.60 7.79 2.72
CA GLY A 172 -4.47 7.22 2.01
C GLY A 172 -4.82 6.17 0.96
N PHE A 173 -6.12 5.91 0.64
CA PHE A 173 -6.55 4.92 -0.33
C PHE A 173 -6.90 5.53 -1.68
N ASP A 174 -6.35 4.98 -2.77
CA ASP A 174 -6.57 5.40 -4.15
C ASP A 174 -7.69 4.64 -4.87
N ASN A 175 -8.34 3.68 -4.18
CA ASN A 175 -9.49 2.94 -4.70
C ASN A 175 -10.84 3.51 -4.23
N ASN A 176 -10.88 4.70 -3.67
CA ASN A 176 -12.12 5.34 -3.24
C ASN A 176 -12.85 5.96 -4.44
N ALA A 177 -14.05 5.48 -4.74
CA ALA A 177 -14.85 5.93 -5.88
C ALA A 177 -15.19 7.42 -5.87
N ASP A 178 -15.25 8.06 -4.68
CA ASP A 178 -15.55 9.49 -4.54
C ASP A 178 -14.42 10.40 -5.06
N VAL A 179 -13.18 9.89 -5.13
CA VAL A 179 -12.01 10.64 -5.63
C VAL A 179 -11.55 10.17 -7.01
N LEU A 180 -12.02 9.03 -7.49
CA LEU A 180 -11.66 8.46 -8.80
C LEU A 180 -12.39 9.16 -9.96
N ALA A 181 -12.05 10.43 -10.19
CA ALA A 181 -12.64 11.21 -11.28
C ALA A 181 -12.16 10.72 -12.66
N LEU A 182 -13.04 10.84 -13.66
CA LEU A 182 -12.72 10.60 -15.06
C LEU A 182 -12.66 11.94 -15.81
N SER A 183 -11.47 12.35 -16.23
CA SER A 183 -11.27 13.54 -17.07
C SER A 183 -11.18 13.16 -18.55
N PRO A 184 -11.39 14.12 -19.49
CA PRO A 184 -11.15 13.85 -20.90
C PRO A 184 -9.74 13.33 -21.19
N LEU A 185 -8.71 13.85 -20.50
CA LEU A 185 -7.34 13.36 -20.60
C LEU A 185 -7.22 11.89 -20.14
N SER A 186 -7.89 11.52 -19.06
CA SER A 186 -7.91 10.12 -18.60
C SER A 186 -8.50 9.20 -19.65
N VAL A 187 -9.58 9.61 -20.34
CA VAL A 187 -10.17 8.82 -21.45
C VAL A 187 -9.16 8.60 -22.58
N GLU A 188 -8.46 9.65 -23.02
CA GLU A 188 -7.43 9.54 -24.06
C GLU A 188 -6.31 8.58 -23.62
N ARG A 189 -5.92 8.62 -22.35
CA ARG A 189 -4.91 7.71 -21.80
C ARG A 189 -5.39 6.26 -21.80
N TYR A 190 -6.65 5.99 -21.41
CA TYR A 190 -7.22 4.64 -21.48
C TYR A 190 -7.30 4.13 -22.93
N VAL A 191 -7.66 4.97 -23.89
CA VAL A 191 -7.67 4.59 -25.32
C VAL A 191 -6.26 4.22 -25.78
N THR A 192 -5.26 5.04 -25.43
CA THR A 192 -3.84 4.76 -25.77
C THR A 192 -3.35 3.47 -25.10
N ALA A 193 -3.69 3.26 -23.83
CA ALA A 193 -3.33 2.05 -23.11
C ALA A 193 -4.01 0.80 -23.73
N ALA A 194 -5.31 0.87 -24.03
CA ALA A 194 -6.05 -0.21 -24.66
C ALA A 194 -5.45 -0.62 -26.03
N HIS A 195 -5.08 0.36 -26.85
CA HIS A 195 -4.40 0.10 -28.13
C HIS A 195 -3.08 -0.63 -27.91
N ARG A 196 -2.23 -0.11 -27.00
CA ARG A 196 -0.92 -0.72 -26.70
C ARG A 196 -1.04 -2.13 -26.10
N VAL A 197 -1.99 -2.33 -25.18
CA VAL A 197 -2.28 -3.63 -24.59
C VAL A 197 -2.73 -4.62 -25.66
N ALA A 198 -3.66 -4.22 -26.53
CA ALA A 198 -4.19 -5.08 -27.56
C ALA A 198 -3.10 -5.47 -28.58
N GLU A 199 -2.24 -4.53 -29.03
CA GLU A 199 -1.09 -4.82 -29.91
C GLU A 199 -0.18 -5.89 -29.29
N LEU A 200 0.22 -5.71 -28.03
CA LEU A 200 1.10 -6.64 -27.31
C LEU A 200 0.43 -8.01 -27.11
N ALA A 201 -0.86 -8.02 -26.77
CA ALA A 201 -1.57 -9.25 -26.47
C ALA A 201 -1.76 -10.16 -27.68
N VAL A 202 -2.01 -9.60 -28.86
CA VAL A 202 -2.14 -10.37 -30.10
C VAL A 202 -0.81 -10.61 -30.83
N GLY A 203 0.29 -9.98 -30.36
CA GLY A 203 1.58 -10.04 -31.05
C GLY A 203 1.56 -9.32 -32.41
N ALA A 204 0.89 -8.16 -32.45
CA ALA A 204 0.88 -7.32 -33.64
C ALA A 204 2.28 -6.81 -33.97
N ALA A 205 2.64 -6.83 -35.24
CA ALA A 205 3.94 -6.34 -35.69
C ALA A 205 4.06 -4.83 -35.39
N PRO A 206 5.01 -4.38 -34.56
CA PRO A 206 5.21 -2.97 -34.30
C PRO A 206 5.62 -2.24 -35.59
N ARG A 207 5.26 -0.96 -35.67
CA ARG A 207 5.52 -0.14 -36.88
C ARG A 207 7.01 0.18 -37.12
N GLY A 208 7.87 -0.19 -36.17
CA GLY A 208 9.33 0.03 -36.25
C GLY A 208 10.02 -0.44 -34.98
N ALA A 209 11.35 -0.43 -35.01
CA ALA A 209 12.16 -0.72 -33.84
C ALA A 209 11.99 0.40 -32.80
N SER A 210 11.92 0.00 -31.56
CA SER A 210 11.92 0.90 -30.40
C SER A 210 13.07 0.54 -29.47
N ILE A 211 13.51 1.48 -28.65
CA ILE A 211 14.50 1.24 -27.60
C ILE A 211 13.78 1.36 -26.26
N LYS A 212 13.91 0.34 -25.42
CA LYS A 212 13.51 0.36 -24.02
C LYS A 212 14.77 0.31 -23.17
N THR A 213 14.98 1.31 -22.33
CA THR A 213 16.10 1.38 -21.39
C THR A 213 15.61 1.03 -19.99
N TYR A 214 16.37 0.21 -19.29
CA TYR A 214 16.20 -0.18 -17.91
C TYR A 214 17.37 0.35 -17.11
N ASP A 215 17.16 1.46 -16.43
CA ASP A 215 18.20 2.12 -15.64
C ASP A 215 18.37 1.42 -14.29
N VAL A 216 19.61 1.28 -13.86
CA VAL A 216 19.99 0.79 -12.53
C VAL A 216 20.33 2.00 -11.65
N PRO A 217 19.68 2.17 -10.49
CA PRO A 217 19.95 3.29 -9.60
C PRO A 217 21.44 3.39 -9.23
N LEU A 218 22.01 4.60 -9.27
CA LEU A 218 23.44 4.83 -8.98
C LEU A 218 23.86 4.40 -7.56
N ASN A 219 22.93 4.47 -6.61
CA ASN A 219 23.15 4.09 -5.22
C ASN A 219 22.71 2.63 -4.93
N LEU A 220 22.37 1.85 -5.95
CA LEU A 220 22.27 0.40 -5.83
C LEU A 220 23.67 -0.19 -5.76
N ILE A 221 24.01 -0.83 -4.65
CA ILE A 221 25.32 -1.42 -4.43
C ILE A 221 25.42 -2.76 -5.15
N GLN A 222 26.39 -2.89 -6.05
CA GLN A 222 26.58 -4.06 -6.92
C GLN A 222 27.79 -4.92 -6.49
N ASN A 223 28.00 -5.07 -5.17
CA ASN A 223 29.14 -5.82 -4.64
C ASN A 223 28.85 -7.31 -4.41
N ASP A 224 27.56 -7.66 -4.31
CA ASP A 224 27.12 -9.04 -4.10
C ASP A 224 26.13 -9.44 -5.21
N ARG A 225 25.79 -10.74 -5.31
CA ARG A 225 24.75 -11.21 -6.23
C ARG A 225 23.41 -10.55 -5.88
N LEU A 226 22.79 -9.80 -6.82
CA LEU A 226 21.63 -8.97 -6.55
C LEU A 226 20.29 -9.68 -6.72
N SER A 227 20.22 -10.73 -7.52
CA SER A 227 18.99 -11.44 -7.84
C SER A 227 19.21 -12.95 -7.91
N GLU A 228 18.16 -13.73 -7.63
CA GLU A 228 18.19 -15.19 -7.79
C GLU A 228 18.23 -15.61 -9.27
N GLU A 229 17.82 -14.76 -10.19
CA GLU A 229 17.90 -14.94 -11.64
C GLU A 229 19.32 -14.80 -12.20
N LEU A 230 20.25 -14.21 -11.44
CA LEU A 230 21.66 -14.14 -11.82
C LEU A 230 22.37 -15.44 -11.43
N PRO A 231 23.45 -15.82 -12.15
CA PRO A 231 24.21 -17.04 -11.87
C PRO A 231 24.80 -17.10 -10.46
N PHE A 232 24.94 -18.30 -9.89
CA PHE A 232 25.73 -18.47 -8.68
C PHE A 232 27.20 -18.10 -8.94
N GLY A 233 27.83 -17.42 -7.95
CA GLY A 233 29.19 -16.95 -8.12
C GLY A 233 29.31 -15.66 -8.93
N SER A 234 28.18 -14.98 -9.16
CA SER A 234 28.16 -13.64 -9.74
C SER A 234 28.31 -12.55 -8.68
N ARG A 235 28.74 -11.39 -9.11
CA ARG A 235 28.84 -10.15 -8.35
C ARG A 235 28.17 -9.03 -9.12
N GLY A 236 27.35 -8.23 -8.46
CA GLY A 236 26.69 -7.08 -9.07
C GLY A 236 25.86 -7.41 -10.30
N GLY A 237 25.70 -6.44 -11.15
CA GLY A 237 24.85 -6.53 -12.32
C GLY A 237 23.38 -6.30 -12.02
N THR A 238 22.55 -6.73 -12.95
CA THR A 238 21.09 -6.66 -12.83
C THR A 238 20.44 -7.75 -13.67
N ALA A 239 19.25 -8.19 -13.25
CA ALA A 239 18.34 -9.00 -14.04
C ALA A 239 17.06 -8.22 -14.28
N ILE A 240 16.64 -8.07 -15.53
CA ILE A 240 15.44 -7.35 -15.92
C ILE A 240 14.47 -8.29 -16.64
N GLU A 241 13.18 -8.15 -16.41
CA GLU A 241 12.17 -8.79 -17.23
C GLU A 241 11.77 -7.85 -18.38
N HIS A 242 11.88 -8.34 -19.61
CA HIS A 242 11.46 -7.63 -20.81
C HIS A 242 10.42 -8.43 -21.57
N LEU A 243 9.32 -7.75 -21.97
CA LEU A 243 8.30 -8.35 -22.83
C LEU A 243 8.65 -8.11 -24.30
N PHE A 244 9.09 -9.17 -24.97
CA PHE A 244 9.32 -9.17 -26.43
C PHE A 244 7.98 -9.33 -27.16
N PRO A 245 7.56 -8.32 -27.97
CA PRO A 245 6.22 -8.31 -28.55
C PRO A 245 6.01 -9.37 -29.64
N VAL A 246 7.06 -9.72 -30.37
CA VAL A 246 7.05 -10.61 -31.55
C VAL A 246 8.33 -11.43 -31.60
N ASP A 247 8.30 -12.56 -32.33
CA ASP A 247 9.53 -13.28 -32.67
C ASP A 247 10.35 -12.45 -33.67
N GLY A 248 11.62 -12.25 -33.38
CA GLY A 248 12.47 -11.42 -34.23
C GLY A 248 13.91 -11.29 -33.78
N GLU A 249 14.67 -10.45 -34.45
CA GLU A 249 16.02 -10.08 -34.01
C GLU A 249 15.95 -8.82 -33.17
N TYR A 250 16.69 -8.85 -32.05
CA TYR A 250 16.79 -7.72 -31.11
C TYR A 250 18.25 -7.46 -30.79
N ARG A 251 18.57 -6.19 -30.49
CA ARG A 251 19.86 -5.80 -29.94
C ARG A 251 19.70 -5.58 -28.43
N ILE A 252 20.57 -6.24 -27.67
CA ILE A 252 20.72 -6.00 -26.25
C ILE A 252 22.05 -5.28 -26.06
N THR A 253 22.02 -4.10 -25.40
CA THR A 253 23.21 -3.31 -25.08
C THR A 253 23.28 -3.11 -23.58
N VAL A 254 24.45 -3.35 -23.00
CA VAL A 254 24.72 -3.10 -21.58
C VAL A 254 25.61 -1.87 -21.45
N LYS A 255 25.22 -0.96 -20.53
CA LYS A 255 26.02 0.22 -20.19
C LYS A 255 26.59 0.07 -18.79
N LEU A 256 27.84 0.47 -18.62
CA LEU A 256 28.51 0.46 -17.33
C LEU A 256 28.37 1.78 -16.60
N GLN A 257 28.39 1.73 -15.27
CA GLN A 257 28.37 2.94 -14.44
C GLN A 257 29.65 3.73 -14.64
N THR A 258 29.49 5.02 -14.88
CA THR A 258 30.58 5.98 -14.93
C THR A 258 30.66 6.77 -13.62
N ASN A 259 31.78 7.42 -13.45
CA ASN A 259 31.97 8.40 -12.39
C ASN A 259 31.48 9.81 -12.83
N TYR A 260 31.65 10.81 -11.96
CA TYR A 260 31.17 12.17 -12.25
C TYR A 260 31.95 12.90 -13.36
N VAL A 261 33.06 12.32 -13.83
CA VAL A 261 33.82 12.78 -14.99
C VAL A 261 33.65 11.87 -16.20
N ASP A 262 32.57 11.08 -16.20
CA ASP A 262 32.16 10.16 -17.23
C ASP A 262 33.14 8.99 -17.51
N PHE A 263 34.00 8.65 -16.59
CA PHE A 263 34.90 7.51 -16.73
C PHE A 263 34.26 6.23 -16.19
N VAL A 264 34.38 5.13 -16.94
CA VAL A 264 33.90 3.81 -16.51
C VAL A 264 34.66 3.38 -15.26
N ARG A 265 33.93 2.92 -14.26
CA ARG A 265 34.49 2.48 -12.97
C ARG A 265 35.23 1.14 -13.12
N GLY A 266 36.31 0.98 -12.37
CA GLY A 266 37.05 -0.29 -12.32
C GLY A 266 37.83 -0.63 -13.58
N TYR A 267 38.03 0.28 -14.53
CA TYR A 267 38.65 -0.01 -15.82
C TYR A 267 40.16 -0.25 -15.73
N ASP A 268 40.77 -0.01 -14.59
CA ASP A 268 42.22 -0.16 -14.38
C ASP A 268 42.67 -1.62 -14.39
N GLU A 269 41.76 -2.54 -14.08
CA GLU A 269 41.95 -3.98 -14.06
C GLU A 269 41.15 -4.67 -15.17
N ALA A 270 41.58 -5.90 -15.53
CA ALA A 270 40.84 -6.69 -16.49
C ALA A 270 39.63 -7.34 -15.83
N HIS A 271 38.47 -7.19 -16.44
CA HIS A 271 37.19 -7.74 -15.98
C HIS A 271 36.48 -8.52 -17.08
N GLU A 272 35.54 -9.34 -16.66
CA GLU A 272 34.60 -10.03 -17.52
C GLU A 272 33.16 -9.65 -17.10
N MET A 273 32.29 -9.40 -18.09
CA MET A 273 30.87 -9.22 -17.90
C MET A 273 30.12 -10.28 -18.67
N GLU A 274 29.26 -11.02 -18.01
CA GLU A 274 28.42 -12.07 -18.59
C GLU A 274 27.03 -11.49 -18.92
N LEU A 275 26.56 -11.78 -20.14
CA LEU A 275 25.19 -11.55 -20.59
C LEU A 275 24.44 -12.88 -20.66
N SER A 276 23.23 -12.93 -20.12
CA SER A 276 22.36 -14.10 -20.12
C SER A 276 20.94 -13.78 -20.54
N LEU A 277 20.22 -14.79 -21.04
CA LEU A 277 18.79 -14.74 -21.34
C LEU A 277 18.12 -15.97 -20.70
N ASP A 278 17.11 -15.75 -19.87
CA ASP A 278 16.41 -16.80 -19.11
C ASP A 278 17.38 -17.71 -18.32
N GLY A 279 18.49 -17.15 -17.83
CA GLY A 279 19.53 -17.86 -17.10
C GLY A 279 20.52 -18.62 -18.00
N GLU A 280 20.32 -18.65 -19.32
CA GLU A 280 21.28 -19.25 -20.27
C GLU A 280 22.35 -18.22 -20.64
N HIS A 281 23.62 -18.59 -20.50
CA HIS A 281 24.75 -17.75 -20.88
C HIS A 281 24.75 -17.49 -22.39
N LEU A 282 24.84 -16.22 -22.79
CA LEU A 282 24.89 -15.78 -24.19
C LEU A 282 26.29 -15.39 -24.62
N ASN A 283 26.96 -14.54 -23.84
CA ASN A 283 28.27 -14.03 -24.17
C ASN A 283 29.01 -13.54 -22.93
N THR A 284 30.35 -13.53 -23.01
CA THR A 284 31.25 -12.88 -22.04
C THR A 284 32.00 -11.76 -22.73
N PHE A 285 31.93 -10.57 -22.18
CA PHE A 285 32.66 -9.39 -22.66
C PHE A 285 33.84 -9.14 -21.74
N ALA A 286 35.07 -9.24 -22.25
CA ALA A 286 36.28 -8.84 -21.54
C ALA A 286 36.54 -7.34 -21.74
N PHE A 287 36.86 -6.65 -20.66
CA PHE A 287 37.18 -5.22 -20.69
C PHE A 287 38.14 -4.82 -19.57
N GLY A 288 38.70 -3.61 -19.63
CA GLY A 288 39.65 -3.09 -18.65
C GLY A 288 41.09 -3.58 -18.84
N GLY A 289 42.02 -3.04 -18.09
CA GLY A 289 43.47 -3.36 -18.08
C GLY A 289 44.30 -2.76 -19.20
N ASP A 290 43.70 -2.54 -20.40
CA ASP A 290 44.41 -2.13 -21.63
C ASP A 290 43.85 -0.83 -22.23
N ALA A 291 43.61 0.21 -21.41
CA ALA A 291 43.18 1.51 -21.95
C ALA A 291 44.31 2.24 -22.66
N PRO A 292 44.07 2.93 -23.84
CA PRO A 292 45.07 3.72 -24.48
C PRO A 292 45.57 4.87 -23.60
N GLY A 293 46.84 5.17 -23.67
CA GLY A 293 47.45 6.24 -22.88
C GLY A 293 47.71 5.87 -21.42
N MET A 294 47.92 6.88 -20.57
CA MET A 294 48.22 6.68 -19.13
C MET A 294 47.23 7.49 -18.29
N PRO A 295 46.64 6.86 -17.23
CA PRO A 295 45.85 7.59 -16.27
C PRO A 295 46.72 8.58 -15.49
N ALA A 296 46.11 9.68 -15.00
CA ALA A 296 46.78 10.61 -14.11
C ALA A 296 47.12 9.92 -12.78
N PRO A 297 48.23 10.29 -12.12
CA PRO A 297 48.43 9.82 -10.77
C PRO A 297 47.32 10.33 -9.84
N TYR A 298 47.01 9.55 -8.83
CA TYR A 298 45.98 9.85 -7.83
C TYR A 298 46.14 11.27 -7.27
N SER A 299 45.05 12.02 -7.28
CA SER A 299 45.00 13.39 -6.75
C SER A 299 43.76 13.56 -5.84
N TYR A 300 44.01 14.06 -4.63
CA TYR A 300 42.93 14.42 -3.67
C TYR A 300 42.04 15.58 -4.15
N ALA A 301 42.42 16.29 -5.18
CA ALA A 301 41.74 17.50 -5.63
C ALA A 301 40.66 17.25 -6.69
N GLY A 302 40.32 16.02 -6.99
CA GLY A 302 39.22 15.69 -7.93
C GLY A 302 39.55 15.95 -9.40
N ASN A 303 40.80 16.19 -9.76
CA ASN A 303 41.25 16.40 -11.11
C ASN A 303 42.05 15.20 -11.63
N ILE A 304 41.41 14.06 -11.79
CA ILE A 304 42.03 12.94 -12.47
C ILE A 304 41.91 13.24 -13.96
N ARG A 305 43.02 13.73 -14.52
CA ARG A 305 43.18 13.80 -15.94
C ARG A 305 44.29 12.82 -16.31
N GLY A 306 43.94 11.90 -17.20
CA GLY A 306 44.93 11.08 -17.87
C GLY A 306 45.65 11.81 -19.00
N SER A 307 46.35 11.06 -19.83
CA SER A 307 46.74 11.55 -21.16
C SER A 307 45.46 11.82 -21.99
N ASP A 308 45.56 12.70 -22.97
CA ASP A 308 44.43 13.04 -23.85
C ASP A 308 43.79 11.78 -24.51
N ASP A 309 44.62 10.81 -24.87
CA ASP A 309 44.17 9.55 -25.47
C ASP A 309 43.40 8.70 -24.46
N TRP A 310 43.84 8.63 -23.20
CA TRP A 310 43.18 7.89 -22.12
C TRP A 310 41.84 8.54 -21.74
N GLU A 311 41.82 9.88 -21.59
CA GLU A 311 40.62 10.64 -21.28
C GLU A 311 39.56 10.49 -22.40
N ALA A 312 39.92 10.65 -23.64
CA ALA A 312 39.03 10.48 -24.79
C ALA A 312 38.49 9.04 -24.87
N PHE A 313 39.30 8.05 -24.57
CA PHE A 313 38.86 6.67 -24.54
C PHE A 313 37.86 6.43 -23.40
N MET A 314 38.18 6.85 -22.20
CA MET A 314 37.31 6.62 -21.02
C MET A 314 35.96 7.31 -21.13
N MET A 315 35.91 8.52 -21.72
CA MET A 315 34.67 9.30 -21.88
C MET A 315 33.79 8.82 -23.02
N ALA A 316 34.35 8.26 -24.08
CA ALA A 316 33.62 8.00 -25.33
C ALA A 316 33.58 6.54 -25.75
N PHE A 317 34.52 5.70 -25.32
CA PHE A 317 34.69 4.35 -25.89
C PHE A 317 34.75 3.21 -24.89
N ALA A 318 35.03 3.48 -23.62
CA ALA A 318 35.28 2.45 -22.62
C ALA A 318 34.05 1.54 -22.33
N ASP A 319 32.84 2.01 -22.55
CA ASP A 319 31.61 1.24 -22.43
C ASP A 319 30.97 0.82 -23.76
N GLN A 320 31.73 0.94 -24.85
CA GLN A 320 31.24 0.54 -26.17
C GLN A 320 31.55 -0.95 -26.46
N GLY A 321 30.68 -1.54 -27.28
CA GLY A 321 30.87 -2.92 -27.73
C GLY A 321 30.22 -3.98 -26.82
N PHE A 322 29.58 -3.59 -25.71
CA PHE A 322 28.81 -4.53 -24.89
C PHE A 322 27.41 -4.72 -25.45
N GLU A 323 27.36 -5.12 -26.73
CA GLU A 323 26.08 -5.34 -27.41
C GLU A 323 26.08 -6.68 -28.15
N MET A 324 24.87 -7.24 -28.28
CA MET A 324 24.62 -8.46 -29.01
C MET A 324 23.31 -8.39 -29.75
N VAL A 325 23.33 -8.78 -31.02
CA VAL A 325 22.12 -8.96 -31.85
C VAL A 325 21.85 -10.45 -31.96
N LEU A 326 20.62 -10.85 -31.56
CA LEU A 326 20.23 -12.27 -31.54
C LEU A 326 18.76 -12.45 -31.82
N PRO A 327 18.35 -13.62 -32.36
CA PRO A 327 16.95 -13.98 -32.50
C PRO A 327 16.35 -14.30 -31.15
N ILE A 328 15.23 -13.67 -30.79
CA ILE A 328 14.51 -13.87 -29.52
C ILE A 328 13.06 -14.22 -29.84
N GLN A 329 12.54 -15.20 -29.11
CA GLN A 329 11.12 -15.55 -29.16
C GLN A 329 10.30 -14.58 -28.34
N ALA A 330 9.10 -14.25 -28.82
CA ALA A 330 8.15 -13.38 -28.13
C ALA A 330 7.75 -13.89 -26.73
N GLY A 331 7.32 -12.96 -25.90
CA GLY A 331 6.90 -13.20 -24.52
C GLY A 331 7.81 -12.55 -23.48
N PRO A 332 7.51 -12.70 -22.20
CA PRO A 332 8.36 -12.23 -21.12
C PRO A 332 9.65 -13.07 -21.07
N ARG A 333 10.80 -12.38 -20.98
CA ARG A 333 12.14 -12.99 -20.87
C ARG A 333 12.96 -12.25 -19.85
N ILE A 334 13.84 -12.95 -19.16
CA ILE A 334 14.75 -12.36 -18.19
C ILE A 334 16.11 -12.16 -18.87
N ILE A 335 16.57 -10.92 -18.93
CA ILE A 335 17.90 -10.53 -19.40
C ILE A 335 18.76 -10.25 -18.16
N GLY A 336 19.85 -10.99 -17.98
CA GLY A 336 20.82 -10.80 -16.92
C GLY A 336 22.15 -10.28 -17.47
N ALA A 337 22.68 -9.21 -16.84
CA ALA A 337 24.03 -8.74 -17.05
C ALA A 337 24.74 -8.70 -15.71
N THR A 338 25.88 -9.42 -15.57
CA THR A 338 26.57 -9.55 -14.28
C THR A 338 28.06 -9.78 -14.46
N PHE A 339 28.81 -9.75 -13.37
CA PHE A 339 30.26 -9.99 -13.36
C PHE A 339 30.54 -11.31 -12.63
N PRO A 340 31.45 -12.18 -13.14
CA PRO A 340 31.97 -13.29 -12.37
C PRO A 340 32.64 -12.80 -11.09
N ARG A 341 32.37 -13.47 -9.97
CA ARG A 341 33.05 -13.15 -8.71
C ARG A 341 34.47 -13.67 -8.72
N GLU A 342 35.43 -12.82 -8.50
CA GLU A 342 36.83 -13.22 -8.45
C GLU A 342 37.24 -13.83 -7.09
N MET A 343 38.13 -14.81 -7.10
CA MET A 343 38.47 -15.59 -5.92
C MET A 343 39.17 -14.81 -4.80
N TRP A 344 39.73 -13.65 -5.12
CA TRP A 344 40.39 -12.76 -4.14
C TRP A 344 39.42 -11.83 -3.40
N GLU A 345 38.18 -11.71 -3.89
CA GLU A 345 37.15 -10.92 -3.21
C GLU A 345 36.66 -11.67 -1.96
N ALA A 346 36.83 -11.07 -0.78
CA ALA A 346 36.36 -11.66 0.45
C ALA A 346 34.83 -11.62 0.52
N GLU A 347 34.22 -12.78 0.65
CA GLU A 347 32.78 -12.91 0.76
C GLU A 347 32.24 -12.24 2.04
N GLY A 348 31.17 -11.43 1.92
CA GLY A 348 30.54 -10.75 3.04
C GLY A 348 31.27 -9.53 3.59
N VAL A 349 32.39 -9.13 3.01
CA VAL A 349 33.04 -7.86 3.34
C VAL A 349 32.40 -6.73 2.54
N GLN A 350 31.78 -5.80 3.23
CA GLN A 350 31.33 -4.58 2.57
C GLN A 350 32.53 -3.80 2.06
N GLN A 351 32.51 -3.48 0.79
CA GLN A 351 33.44 -2.52 0.21
C GLN A 351 33.30 -1.17 0.95
N PRO A 352 34.38 -0.44 1.21
CA PRO A 352 34.25 0.88 1.80
C PRO A 352 33.36 1.78 0.97
N ARG A 353 32.26 2.24 1.55
CA ARG A 353 31.42 3.23 0.90
C ARG A 353 32.05 4.60 1.04
N LEU A 354 32.15 5.29 -0.05
CA LEU A 354 32.55 6.67 -0.05
C LEU A 354 31.34 7.55 0.05
N PHE A 355 31.24 8.16 1.21
CA PHE A 355 30.07 8.90 1.62
C PHE A 355 29.95 10.27 0.97
N GLY A 356 28.69 10.62 0.78
CA GLY A 356 28.24 11.99 0.56
C GLY A 356 28.48 12.54 -0.82
N TYR A 357 29.40 11.96 -1.51
CA TYR A 357 29.64 12.30 -2.91
C TYR A 357 30.00 11.03 -3.64
N HIS A 358 29.10 10.52 -4.42
CA HIS A 358 29.43 9.62 -5.51
C HIS A 358 30.65 10.12 -6.31
N LEU A 359 30.88 11.38 -6.22
CA LEU A 359 31.99 12.14 -6.73
C LEU A 359 33.35 11.67 -6.22
N ALA A 360 33.47 11.42 -4.93
CA ALA A 360 34.73 10.99 -4.34
C ALA A 360 35.04 9.50 -4.63
N VAL A 361 34.00 8.69 -4.87
CA VAL A 361 34.12 7.27 -5.25
C VAL A 361 34.90 7.07 -6.55
N THR A 362 34.90 8.10 -7.35
CA THR A 362 35.42 8.04 -8.70
C THR A 362 36.91 8.24 -8.79
N GLU A 363 37.45 8.65 -7.70
CA GLU A 363 38.89 8.88 -7.57
C GLU A 363 39.62 7.67 -6.94
N LEU A 364 38.88 6.65 -6.50
CA LEU A 364 39.49 5.43 -6.01
C LEU A 364 39.67 4.44 -7.14
N PRO A 365 40.89 3.98 -7.38
CA PRO A 365 41.19 3.06 -8.46
C PRO A 365 40.58 1.66 -8.28
N ASP A 366 40.11 1.32 -7.09
CA ASP A 366 39.59 0.01 -6.71
C ASP A 366 38.03 -0.09 -6.73
N ALA A 367 37.32 0.87 -7.34
CA ALA A 367 35.88 0.78 -7.50
C ALA A 367 35.51 -0.32 -8.53
N ASN A 368 34.78 -1.33 -8.07
CA ASN A 368 34.30 -2.39 -8.95
C ASN A 368 33.42 -1.86 -10.08
N PRO A 369 33.55 -2.42 -11.32
CA PRO A 369 32.63 -2.09 -12.39
C PRO A 369 31.19 -2.48 -12.01
N SER A 370 30.22 -1.74 -12.50
CA SER A 370 28.80 -1.91 -12.19
C SER A 370 27.96 -1.62 -13.45
N VAL A 371 26.83 -2.29 -13.60
CA VAL A 371 25.89 -2.03 -14.69
C VAL A 371 25.13 -0.75 -14.41
N SER A 372 25.03 0.14 -15.38
CA SER A 372 24.25 1.38 -15.35
C SER A 372 22.87 1.20 -15.96
N SER A 373 22.80 0.51 -17.11
CA SER A 373 21.52 0.21 -17.75
C SER A 373 21.63 -0.98 -18.68
N ILE A 374 20.48 -1.57 -18.99
CA ILE A 374 20.30 -2.52 -20.09
C ILE A 374 19.33 -1.89 -21.09
N GLU A 375 19.73 -1.80 -22.34
CA GLU A 375 18.92 -1.30 -23.45
C GLU A 375 18.52 -2.46 -24.36
N VAL A 376 17.23 -2.53 -24.70
CA VAL A 376 16.68 -3.49 -25.65
C VAL A 376 16.13 -2.72 -26.84
N GLU A 377 16.78 -2.87 -28.00
CA GLU A 377 16.38 -2.26 -29.26
C GLU A 377 15.76 -3.32 -30.18
N GLY A 378 14.56 -3.05 -30.66
CA GLY A 378 13.95 -3.93 -31.64
C GLY A 378 12.42 -3.87 -31.68
N PRO A 379 11.82 -4.78 -32.47
CA PRO A 379 12.43 -5.79 -33.33
C PRO A 379 13.17 -5.15 -34.53
N LEU A 380 14.39 -5.62 -34.81
CA LEU A 380 15.17 -5.21 -36.00
C LEU A 380 14.66 -5.92 -37.27
N THR A 381 14.31 -7.18 -37.09
CA THR A 381 13.58 -8.01 -38.05
C THR A 381 12.46 -8.76 -37.33
N ILE A 382 11.36 -9.03 -38.03
CA ILE A 382 10.22 -9.78 -37.47
C ILE A 382 10.13 -11.11 -38.20
N THR A 383 10.03 -12.20 -37.46
CA THR A 383 9.89 -13.56 -38.01
C THR A 383 8.49 -14.15 -37.79
N GLY A 384 7.76 -13.65 -36.83
CA GLY A 384 6.36 -14.04 -36.54
C GLY A 384 5.78 -13.39 -35.31
N PRO A 385 4.48 -13.58 -35.05
CA PRO A 385 3.82 -13.05 -33.85
C PRO A 385 4.22 -13.77 -32.56
N GLY A 386 4.88 -14.93 -32.67
CA GLY A 386 5.28 -15.77 -31.54
C GLY A 386 4.14 -16.59 -30.92
N ASP A 387 4.51 -17.45 -29.98
CA ASP A 387 3.58 -18.22 -29.15
C ASP A 387 3.62 -17.75 -27.70
N THR A 388 2.99 -16.59 -27.43
CA THR A 388 2.98 -15.97 -26.10
C THR A 388 1.85 -16.54 -25.22
N PRO A 389 1.94 -16.43 -23.88
CA PRO A 389 0.84 -16.76 -22.97
C PRO A 389 -0.45 -16.03 -23.36
N SER A 390 -0.35 -14.74 -23.68
CA SER A 390 -1.51 -13.92 -24.11
C SER A 390 -2.19 -14.47 -25.36
N ARG A 391 -1.42 -14.81 -26.39
CA ARG A 391 -1.98 -15.36 -27.61
C ARG A 391 -2.70 -16.68 -27.36
N ARG A 392 -2.10 -17.60 -26.55
CA ARG A 392 -2.76 -18.86 -26.17
C ARG A 392 -4.07 -18.63 -25.43
N LYS A 393 -4.14 -17.60 -24.61
CA LYS A 393 -5.33 -17.24 -23.82
C LYS A 393 -6.42 -16.60 -24.66
N ILE A 394 -6.06 -15.82 -25.68
CA ILE A 394 -6.97 -15.14 -26.60
C ILE A 394 -7.45 -16.09 -27.69
N PHE A 395 -6.54 -16.70 -28.42
CA PHE A 395 -6.86 -17.51 -29.60
C PHE A 395 -7.24 -18.96 -29.22
N THR A 396 -8.36 -19.11 -28.52
CA THR A 396 -8.90 -20.41 -28.08
C THR A 396 -9.43 -21.26 -29.25
N CYS A 397 -9.59 -20.66 -30.42
CA CYS A 397 -9.83 -21.33 -31.70
C CYS A 397 -8.99 -20.66 -32.79
N GLN A 398 -8.70 -21.44 -33.87
CA GLN A 398 -7.99 -20.95 -35.04
C GLN A 398 -8.79 -21.35 -36.29
N PRO A 399 -9.33 -20.40 -37.07
CA PRO A 399 -10.11 -20.71 -38.25
C PRO A 399 -9.25 -21.32 -39.34
N SER A 400 -9.71 -22.40 -39.95
CA SER A 400 -9.02 -23.05 -41.07
C SER A 400 -9.43 -22.45 -42.44
N SER A 401 -10.48 -21.65 -42.47
CA SER A 401 -10.97 -20.97 -43.66
C SER A 401 -11.65 -19.65 -43.28
N ALA A 402 -11.78 -18.75 -44.25
CA ALA A 402 -12.48 -17.47 -44.05
C ALA A 402 -13.96 -17.63 -43.60
N ASP A 403 -14.59 -18.70 -43.98
CA ASP A 403 -15.99 -18.98 -43.60
C ASP A 403 -16.12 -19.33 -42.10
N GLU A 404 -15.06 -19.81 -41.46
CA GLU A 404 -15.00 -20.14 -40.02
C GLU A 404 -14.64 -18.95 -39.15
N GLU A 405 -14.01 -17.90 -39.71
CA GLU A 405 -13.54 -16.72 -38.96
C GLU A 405 -14.62 -16.05 -38.13
N PRO A 406 -15.85 -15.77 -38.61
CA PRO A 406 -16.85 -15.07 -37.80
C PRO A 406 -17.31 -15.87 -36.59
N ALA A 407 -17.43 -17.21 -36.72
CA ALA A 407 -17.81 -18.07 -35.60
C ALA A 407 -16.73 -18.14 -34.53
N CYS A 408 -15.48 -18.29 -34.95
CA CYS A 408 -14.32 -18.31 -34.07
C CYS A 408 -14.15 -16.95 -33.37
N ALA A 409 -14.25 -15.82 -34.11
CA ALA A 409 -14.18 -14.49 -33.52
C ALA A 409 -15.26 -14.29 -32.44
N ARG A 410 -16.51 -14.65 -32.75
CA ARG A 410 -17.60 -14.54 -31.76
C ARG A 410 -17.33 -15.38 -30.51
N GLN A 411 -16.81 -16.59 -30.65
CA GLN A 411 -16.43 -17.44 -29.51
C GLN A 411 -15.37 -16.77 -28.63
N ILE A 412 -14.30 -16.27 -29.23
CA ILE A 412 -13.20 -15.55 -28.52
C ILE A 412 -13.76 -14.34 -27.79
N LEU A 413 -14.50 -13.48 -28.50
CA LEU A 413 -15.03 -12.24 -27.96
C LEU A 413 -16.06 -12.47 -26.84
N THR A 414 -16.87 -13.49 -26.94
CA THR A 414 -17.81 -13.88 -25.88
C THR A 414 -17.08 -14.28 -24.60
N SER A 415 -16.01 -15.08 -24.72
CA SER A 415 -15.21 -15.50 -23.58
C SER A 415 -14.51 -14.31 -22.92
N LEU A 416 -13.88 -13.44 -23.70
CA LEU A 416 -13.17 -12.25 -23.21
C LEU A 416 -14.13 -11.24 -22.57
N ALA A 417 -15.26 -10.97 -23.23
CA ALA A 417 -16.27 -10.02 -22.74
C ALA A 417 -16.91 -10.50 -21.43
N ARG A 418 -17.27 -11.79 -21.30
CA ARG A 418 -17.82 -12.35 -20.06
C ARG A 418 -16.89 -12.12 -18.87
N ARG A 419 -15.60 -12.37 -19.06
CA ARG A 419 -14.58 -12.17 -18.02
C ARG A 419 -14.30 -10.68 -17.78
N GLY A 420 -14.10 -9.90 -18.83
CA GLY A 420 -13.80 -8.47 -18.75
C GLY A 420 -14.95 -7.64 -18.17
N TYR A 421 -16.21 -7.97 -18.52
CA TYR A 421 -17.42 -7.29 -18.02
C TYR A 421 -17.93 -7.89 -16.70
N ARG A 422 -17.31 -8.97 -16.23
CA ARG A 422 -17.60 -9.60 -14.92
C ARG A 422 -19.07 -10.04 -14.74
N ARG A 423 -19.76 -10.30 -15.83
CA ARG A 423 -21.18 -10.68 -15.87
C ARG A 423 -21.49 -11.55 -17.09
N ALA A 424 -22.65 -12.15 -17.10
CA ALA A 424 -23.19 -12.73 -18.33
C ALA A 424 -23.30 -11.63 -19.40
N VAL A 425 -22.90 -11.95 -20.61
CA VAL A 425 -22.97 -11.04 -21.77
C VAL A 425 -24.17 -11.40 -22.66
N ASP A 426 -24.80 -10.39 -23.24
CA ASP A 426 -25.91 -10.55 -24.17
C ASP A 426 -25.46 -10.30 -25.63
N GLU A 427 -26.42 -10.47 -26.57
CA GLU A 427 -26.18 -10.26 -28.00
C GLU A 427 -25.75 -8.81 -28.32
N SER A 428 -26.18 -7.82 -27.56
CA SER A 428 -25.82 -6.41 -27.76
C SER A 428 -24.34 -6.16 -27.43
N ASP A 429 -23.89 -6.75 -26.32
CA ASP A 429 -22.47 -6.68 -25.91
C ASP A 429 -21.55 -7.22 -27.01
N ILE A 430 -21.89 -8.43 -27.50
CA ILE A 430 -21.06 -9.13 -28.49
C ILE A 430 -21.11 -8.44 -29.85
N ASN A 431 -22.31 -7.99 -30.29
CA ASN A 431 -22.44 -7.33 -31.59
C ASN A 431 -21.62 -6.04 -31.67
N GLY A 432 -21.52 -5.27 -30.54
CA GLY A 432 -20.65 -4.10 -30.46
C GLY A 432 -19.17 -4.44 -30.66
N LEU A 433 -18.69 -5.56 -30.13
CA LEU A 433 -17.30 -6.02 -30.32
C LEU A 433 -17.10 -6.60 -31.74
N VAL A 434 -18.03 -7.33 -32.27
CA VAL A 434 -17.99 -7.90 -33.64
C VAL A 434 -17.95 -6.80 -34.71
N GLU A 435 -18.56 -5.65 -34.47
CA GLU A 435 -18.44 -4.50 -35.39
C GLU A 435 -17.00 -4.04 -35.53
N PHE A 436 -16.29 -3.87 -34.42
CA PHE A 436 -14.87 -3.52 -34.42
C PHE A 436 -13.99 -4.64 -35.01
N TYR A 437 -14.30 -5.90 -34.71
CA TYR A 437 -13.66 -7.04 -35.35
C TYR A 437 -13.75 -6.96 -36.87
N ASN A 438 -14.96 -6.71 -37.43
CA ASN A 438 -15.13 -6.61 -38.85
C ASN A 438 -14.32 -5.45 -39.49
N GLN A 439 -14.19 -4.31 -38.78
CA GLN A 439 -13.36 -3.21 -39.24
C GLN A 439 -11.89 -3.62 -39.32
N GLY A 440 -11.33 -4.18 -38.25
CA GLY A 440 -9.93 -4.60 -38.21
C GLY A 440 -9.63 -5.76 -39.17
N GLN A 441 -10.60 -6.69 -39.39
CA GLN A 441 -10.49 -7.77 -40.37
C GLN A 441 -10.27 -7.24 -41.79
N LEU A 442 -10.97 -6.17 -42.17
CA LEU A 442 -10.78 -5.52 -43.47
C LEU A 442 -9.39 -4.85 -43.63
N GLU A 443 -8.78 -4.42 -42.53
CA GLU A 443 -7.45 -3.76 -42.55
C GLU A 443 -6.29 -4.76 -42.55
N GLY A 444 -6.37 -5.87 -41.79
CA GLY A 444 -5.24 -6.76 -41.58
C GLY A 444 -5.59 -8.24 -41.34
N GLY A 445 -6.84 -8.67 -41.58
CA GLY A 445 -7.25 -10.06 -41.41
C GLY A 445 -7.72 -10.41 -40.00
N PHE A 446 -7.87 -11.72 -39.71
CA PHE A 446 -8.51 -12.25 -38.52
C PHE A 446 -7.88 -11.71 -37.20
N GLU A 447 -6.55 -11.76 -37.06
CA GLU A 447 -5.88 -11.34 -35.81
C GLU A 447 -5.98 -9.83 -35.57
N THR A 448 -5.88 -9.02 -36.63
CA THR A 448 -6.12 -7.56 -36.54
C THR A 448 -7.58 -7.26 -36.19
N GLY A 449 -8.52 -8.07 -36.65
CA GLY A 449 -9.93 -8.00 -36.23
C GLY A 449 -10.08 -8.23 -34.71
N ILE A 450 -9.45 -9.26 -34.18
CA ILE A 450 -9.45 -9.53 -32.72
C ILE A 450 -8.78 -8.39 -31.94
N GLN A 451 -7.68 -7.82 -32.46
CA GLN A 451 -7.02 -6.65 -31.84
C GLN A 451 -8.00 -5.48 -31.69
N PHE A 452 -8.68 -5.07 -32.73
CA PHE A 452 -9.62 -3.93 -32.72
C PHE A 452 -10.79 -4.17 -31.77
N ALA A 453 -11.31 -5.41 -31.75
CA ALA A 453 -12.37 -5.78 -30.82
C ALA A 453 -11.88 -5.76 -29.36
N LEU A 454 -10.64 -6.17 -29.10
CA LEU A 454 -10.01 -6.11 -27.79
C LEU A 454 -9.79 -4.65 -27.33
N GLU A 455 -9.33 -3.78 -28.21
CA GLU A 455 -9.23 -2.33 -27.94
C GLU A 455 -10.59 -1.76 -27.52
N ARG A 456 -11.67 -2.13 -28.24
CA ARG A 456 -13.04 -1.71 -27.90
C ARG A 456 -13.49 -2.25 -26.55
N LEU A 457 -13.14 -3.50 -26.22
CA LEU A 457 -13.46 -4.12 -24.93
C LEU A 457 -12.78 -3.37 -23.78
N LEU A 458 -11.49 -3.10 -23.90
CA LEU A 458 -10.67 -2.48 -22.84
C LEU A 458 -11.03 -1.01 -22.56
N VAL A 459 -11.69 -0.32 -23.48
CA VAL A 459 -12.22 1.03 -23.27
C VAL A 459 -13.71 1.05 -22.91
N SER A 460 -14.35 -0.12 -22.85
CA SER A 460 -15.77 -0.19 -22.48
C SER A 460 -15.99 0.28 -21.04
N PRO A 461 -17.06 1.03 -20.76
CA PRO A 461 -17.47 1.31 -19.39
C PRO A 461 -17.63 0.04 -18.54
N ASP A 462 -18.12 -1.06 -19.12
CA ASP A 462 -18.27 -2.35 -18.45
C ASP A 462 -16.92 -2.98 -18.03
N PHE A 463 -15.82 -2.62 -18.71
CA PHE A 463 -14.48 -3.01 -18.30
C PHE A 463 -13.89 -2.03 -17.30
N LEU A 464 -13.93 -0.72 -17.61
CA LEU A 464 -13.26 0.33 -16.83
C LEU A 464 -13.91 0.61 -15.48
N PHE A 465 -15.19 0.25 -15.31
CA PHE A 465 -15.94 0.49 -14.08
C PHE A 465 -16.51 -0.79 -13.50
N ARG A 466 -16.45 -0.91 -12.19
CA ARG A 466 -17.33 -1.82 -11.45
C ARG A 466 -18.69 -1.14 -11.36
N ILE A 467 -19.69 -1.71 -12.00
CA ILE A 467 -21.03 -1.12 -12.11
C ILE A 467 -21.97 -1.88 -11.18
N GLU A 468 -22.62 -1.15 -10.25
CA GLU A 468 -23.65 -1.66 -9.37
C GLU A 468 -24.98 -0.96 -9.67
N GLN A 469 -26.00 -1.72 -10.04
CA GLN A 469 -27.29 -1.19 -10.48
C GLN A 469 -28.38 -1.39 -9.44
N ASP A 470 -29.11 -0.31 -9.13
CA ASP A 470 -30.29 -0.42 -8.29
C ASP A 470 -31.37 -1.26 -9.01
N PRO A 471 -32.03 -2.21 -8.32
CA PRO A 471 -33.11 -2.97 -8.94
C PRO A 471 -34.26 -2.03 -9.39
N VAL A 472 -34.72 -2.21 -10.62
CA VAL A 472 -35.78 -1.36 -11.21
C VAL A 472 -37.06 -1.32 -10.37
N SER A 473 -37.31 -2.36 -9.59
CA SER A 473 -38.50 -2.51 -8.72
C SER A 473 -38.29 -2.03 -7.29
N ALA A 474 -37.12 -1.53 -6.94
CA ALA A 474 -36.83 -1.11 -5.57
C ALA A 474 -37.38 0.30 -5.29
N ASP A 475 -38.00 0.48 -4.13
CA ASP A 475 -38.48 1.79 -3.69
C ASP A 475 -37.29 2.71 -3.34
N PRO A 476 -37.40 4.05 -3.53
CA PRO A 476 -36.37 4.99 -3.10
C PRO A 476 -36.04 4.84 -1.61
N GLY A 477 -34.74 4.81 -1.28
CA GLY A 477 -34.28 4.64 0.09
C GLY A 477 -34.40 3.22 0.67
N SER A 478 -34.89 2.25 -0.10
CA SER A 478 -34.98 0.84 0.34
C SER A 478 -33.61 0.17 0.32
N MET A 479 -33.44 -0.87 1.15
CA MET A 479 -32.25 -1.72 1.17
C MET A 479 -32.49 -2.98 0.33
N TYR A 480 -31.46 -3.42 -0.36
CA TYR A 480 -31.48 -4.63 -1.15
C TYR A 480 -30.12 -5.34 -1.12
N GLU A 481 -30.15 -6.65 -1.33
CA GLU A 481 -28.93 -7.43 -1.55
C GLU A 481 -28.40 -7.18 -2.97
N ILE A 482 -27.09 -6.90 -3.09
CA ILE A 482 -26.46 -6.81 -4.42
C ILE A 482 -26.55 -8.15 -5.14
N SER A 483 -26.45 -8.15 -6.46
CA SER A 483 -26.47 -9.40 -7.24
C SER A 483 -25.26 -10.28 -6.91
N GLU A 484 -25.35 -11.57 -7.18
CA GLU A 484 -24.23 -12.51 -7.00
C GLU A 484 -23.01 -12.14 -7.86
N THR A 485 -23.21 -11.57 -9.04
CA THR A 485 -22.12 -11.10 -9.92
C THR A 485 -21.45 -9.83 -9.39
N GLU A 486 -22.22 -8.93 -8.80
CA GLU A 486 -21.66 -7.78 -8.08
C GLU A 486 -20.88 -8.22 -6.84
N LEU A 487 -21.39 -9.24 -6.10
CA LEU A 487 -20.67 -9.83 -4.97
C LEU A 487 -19.35 -10.48 -5.42
N ALA A 488 -19.34 -11.25 -6.51
CA ALA A 488 -18.12 -11.84 -7.08
C ALA A 488 -17.09 -10.77 -7.45
N SER A 489 -17.56 -9.65 -8.04
CA SER A 489 -16.72 -8.51 -8.35
C SER A 489 -16.15 -7.83 -7.09
N ARG A 490 -16.99 -7.58 -6.06
CA ARG A 490 -16.51 -7.03 -4.79
C ARG A 490 -15.44 -7.91 -4.13
N LEU A 491 -15.67 -9.22 -4.08
CA LEU A 491 -14.72 -10.20 -3.52
C LEU A 491 -13.38 -10.16 -4.25
N SER A 492 -13.39 -10.21 -5.59
CA SER A 492 -12.16 -10.28 -6.37
C SER A 492 -11.34 -8.99 -6.30
N TYR A 493 -11.99 -7.83 -6.36
CA TYR A 493 -11.27 -6.55 -6.21
C TYR A 493 -10.81 -6.30 -4.78
N PHE A 494 -11.52 -6.80 -3.78
CA PHE A 494 -11.06 -6.73 -2.40
C PHE A 494 -9.82 -7.61 -2.17
N LEU A 495 -9.86 -8.90 -2.56
CA LEU A 495 -8.83 -9.87 -2.19
C LEU A 495 -7.69 -10.02 -3.22
N TRP A 496 -7.90 -9.59 -4.47
CA TRP A 496 -6.91 -9.70 -5.55
C TRP A 496 -6.61 -8.38 -6.25
N SER A 497 -7.39 -7.33 -5.99
CA SER A 497 -7.38 -6.07 -6.76
C SER A 497 -7.47 -6.33 -8.27
N SER A 498 -8.29 -7.31 -8.67
CA SER A 498 -8.41 -7.82 -10.04
C SER A 498 -9.79 -8.40 -10.32
N LEU A 499 -9.96 -8.87 -11.57
CA LEU A 499 -11.18 -9.51 -12.06
C LEU A 499 -11.52 -10.81 -11.30
N PRO A 500 -12.82 -11.16 -11.16
CA PRO A 500 -13.24 -12.48 -10.71
C PRO A 500 -12.81 -13.55 -11.72
N ASP A 501 -12.38 -14.71 -11.21
CA ASP A 501 -12.08 -15.84 -12.05
C ASP A 501 -13.35 -16.61 -12.47
N GLU A 502 -13.17 -17.63 -13.31
CA GLU A 502 -14.28 -18.40 -13.85
C GLU A 502 -15.08 -19.12 -12.77
N GLU A 503 -14.38 -19.61 -11.69
CA GLU A 503 -15.05 -20.29 -10.58
C GLU A 503 -16.01 -19.35 -9.83
N LEU A 504 -15.55 -18.12 -9.52
CA LEU A 504 -16.43 -17.10 -8.91
C LEU A 504 -17.61 -16.73 -9.81
N LEU A 505 -17.35 -16.53 -11.12
CA LEU A 505 -18.42 -16.19 -12.08
C LEU A 505 -19.43 -17.34 -12.26
N GLU A 506 -18.99 -18.61 -12.22
CA GLU A 506 -19.90 -19.75 -12.27
C GLU A 506 -20.75 -19.88 -11.01
N LEU A 507 -20.16 -19.73 -9.82
CA LEU A 507 -20.90 -19.77 -8.56
C LEU A 507 -21.94 -18.65 -8.50
N ALA A 508 -21.55 -17.43 -8.90
CA ALA A 508 -22.45 -16.30 -9.00
C ALA A 508 -23.58 -16.55 -10.03
N GLY A 509 -23.25 -17.12 -11.20
CA GLY A 509 -24.24 -17.46 -12.23
C GLY A 509 -25.22 -18.54 -11.79
N ARG A 510 -24.86 -19.40 -10.84
CA ARG A 510 -25.76 -20.41 -10.23
C ARG A 510 -26.58 -19.86 -9.06
N GLY A 511 -26.25 -18.66 -8.55
CA GLY A 511 -26.91 -18.07 -7.38
C GLY A 511 -26.54 -18.77 -6.07
N THR A 512 -25.32 -19.29 -5.94
CA THR A 512 -24.84 -20.07 -4.77
C THR A 512 -23.66 -19.44 -4.07
N LEU A 513 -23.10 -18.36 -4.57
CA LEU A 513 -21.91 -17.71 -4.00
C LEU A 513 -22.16 -17.15 -2.59
N ARG A 514 -23.38 -16.69 -2.32
CA ARG A 514 -23.79 -16.13 -1.01
C ARG A 514 -24.07 -17.19 0.06
N GLU A 515 -24.12 -18.48 -0.29
CA GLU A 515 -24.26 -19.55 0.71
C GLU A 515 -23.04 -19.54 1.64
N ALA A 516 -23.26 -19.46 2.96
CA ALA A 516 -22.18 -19.21 3.94
C ALA A 516 -20.98 -20.15 3.76
N SER A 517 -21.23 -21.46 3.59
CA SER A 517 -20.13 -22.43 3.40
C SER A 517 -19.39 -22.28 2.07
N VAL A 518 -20.08 -21.82 1.00
CA VAL A 518 -19.48 -21.56 -0.30
C VAL A 518 -18.63 -20.27 -0.20
N LEU A 519 -19.20 -19.23 0.38
CA LEU A 519 -18.51 -17.94 0.56
C LEU A 519 -17.22 -18.10 1.38
N GLU A 520 -17.30 -18.79 2.52
CA GLU A 520 -16.13 -19.09 3.35
C GLU A 520 -15.05 -19.86 2.58
N ALA A 521 -15.45 -20.92 1.85
CA ALA A 521 -14.53 -21.71 1.03
C ALA A 521 -13.85 -20.87 -0.06
N GLN A 522 -14.60 -19.95 -0.71
CA GLN A 522 -14.03 -19.06 -1.72
C GLN A 522 -13.07 -18.04 -1.11
N VAL A 523 -13.38 -17.45 0.03
CA VAL A 523 -12.48 -16.54 0.72
C VAL A 523 -11.16 -17.23 1.08
N GLN A 524 -11.22 -18.44 1.64
CA GLN A 524 -10.03 -19.23 1.97
C GLN A 524 -9.21 -19.56 0.72
N ARG A 525 -9.85 -19.99 -0.37
CA ARG A 525 -9.19 -20.22 -1.66
C ARG A 525 -8.50 -18.96 -2.19
N MET A 526 -9.19 -17.84 -2.15
CA MET A 526 -8.71 -16.57 -2.68
C MET A 526 -7.51 -16.02 -1.86
N MET A 527 -7.54 -16.17 -0.55
CA MET A 527 -6.41 -15.78 0.30
C MET A 527 -5.16 -16.64 0.08
N ALA A 528 -5.33 -17.92 -0.28
CA ALA A 528 -4.23 -18.83 -0.59
C ALA A 528 -3.69 -18.67 -2.02
N ASP A 529 -4.43 -18.03 -2.92
CA ASP A 529 -4.06 -17.83 -4.33
C ASP A 529 -2.89 -16.83 -4.46
N PRO A 530 -1.93 -17.03 -5.39
CA PRO A 530 -0.86 -16.06 -5.64
C PRO A 530 -1.34 -14.63 -5.95
N ARG A 531 -2.53 -14.47 -6.54
CA ARG A 531 -3.14 -13.16 -6.83
C ARG A 531 -3.42 -12.34 -5.56
N SER A 532 -3.45 -12.96 -4.37
CA SER A 532 -3.55 -12.25 -3.09
C SER A 532 -2.38 -11.29 -2.83
N ALA A 533 -1.26 -11.42 -3.55
CA ALA A 533 -0.21 -10.42 -3.57
C ALA A 533 -0.73 -9.03 -3.97
N GLY A 534 -1.75 -8.96 -4.83
CA GLY A 534 -2.42 -7.70 -5.18
C GLY A 534 -3.11 -7.01 -3.99
N PHE A 535 -3.63 -7.78 -3.03
CA PHE A 535 -4.14 -7.24 -1.77
C PHE A 535 -3.03 -6.60 -0.92
N ILE A 536 -1.86 -7.28 -0.83
CA ILE A 536 -0.72 -6.76 -0.07
C ILE A 536 -0.21 -5.47 -0.71
N GLU A 537 0.04 -5.47 -2.02
CA GLU A 537 0.48 -4.29 -2.76
C GLU A 537 -0.50 -3.12 -2.61
N SER A 538 -1.81 -3.37 -2.76
CA SER A 538 -2.82 -2.32 -2.77
C SER A 538 -3.25 -1.90 -1.37
N PHE A 539 -3.63 -2.83 -0.48
CA PHE A 539 -4.09 -2.48 0.86
C PHE A 539 -2.94 -2.11 1.80
N VAL A 540 -1.97 -3.03 1.96
CA VAL A 540 -0.88 -2.85 2.95
C VAL A 540 0.06 -1.73 2.51
N GLY A 541 0.38 -1.67 1.21
CA GLY A 541 1.23 -0.62 0.63
C GLY A 541 0.70 0.79 0.91
N GLN A 542 -0.64 0.95 0.94
CA GLN A 542 -1.29 2.23 1.24
C GLN A 542 -1.51 2.44 2.73
N TRP A 543 -2.03 1.44 3.46
CA TRP A 543 -2.27 1.52 4.91
C TRP A 543 -1.01 1.89 5.69
N LEU A 544 0.14 1.26 5.36
CA LEU A 544 1.42 1.46 6.03
C LEU A 544 2.31 2.49 5.33
N TYR A 545 1.81 3.19 4.29
CA TYR A 545 2.55 4.20 3.51
C TYR A 545 3.80 3.67 2.80
N LEU A 546 3.89 2.37 2.53
CA LEU A 546 5.08 1.76 1.89
C LEU A 546 5.36 2.36 0.51
N ARG A 547 4.32 2.77 -0.23
CA ARG A 547 4.46 3.45 -1.53
C ARG A 547 5.24 4.77 -1.46
N ASN A 548 5.36 5.36 -0.27
CA ASN A 548 6.12 6.60 -0.09
C ASN A 548 7.63 6.37 0.06
N LEU A 549 8.08 5.11 0.24
CA LEU A 549 9.50 4.77 0.40
C LEU A 549 10.34 5.27 -0.77
N ASP A 550 9.86 5.13 -2.01
CA ASP A 550 10.57 5.54 -3.22
C ASP A 550 10.82 7.05 -3.30
N GLY A 551 9.95 7.84 -2.66
CA GLY A 551 10.07 9.31 -2.63
C GLY A 551 10.96 9.85 -1.52
N ILE A 552 11.48 9.01 -0.60
CA ILE A 552 12.28 9.45 0.54
C ILE A 552 13.75 9.19 0.27
N TYR A 553 14.55 10.24 0.25
CA TYR A 553 16.01 10.19 0.06
C TYR A 553 16.70 10.65 1.33
N PRO A 554 17.14 9.71 2.21
CA PRO A 554 17.91 10.06 3.41
C PRO A 554 19.15 10.86 3.07
N ASP A 555 19.48 11.88 3.91
CA ASP A 555 20.66 12.70 3.74
C ASP A 555 21.93 11.85 3.86
N PRO A 556 22.74 11.75 2.79
CA PRO A 556 23.94 10.91 2.81
C PRO A 556 24.95 11.31 3.89
N SER A 557 24.95 12.57 4.32
CA SER A 557 25.84 13.03 5.39
C SER A 557 25.43 12.50 6.76
N GLY A 558 24.13 12.35 7.00
CA GLY A 558 23.58 11.82 8.23
C GLY A 558 23.42 10.31 8.24
N PHE A 559 23.15 9.72 7.08
CA PHE A 559 22.86 8.29 6.91
C PHE A 559 23.70 7.66 5.79
N PRO A 560 25.01 7.63 5.99
CA PRO A 560 25.97 7.19 4.97
C PRO A 560 25.81 5.70 4.58
N GLU A 561 25.24 4.89 5.44
CA GLU A 561 25.00 3.48 5.18
C GLU A 561 23.73 3.20 4.38
N PHE A 562 22.90 4.22 4.08
CA PHE A 562 21.68 4.03 3.28
C PHE A 562 22.02 3.82 1.80
N ASP A 563 21.33 2.86 1.19
CA ASP A 563 21.41 2.54 -0.24
C ASP A 563 20.07 1.98 -0.75
N GLU A 564 19.95 1.79 -2.07
CA GLU A 564 18.73 1.24 -2.67
C GLU A 564 18.47 -0.22 -2.28
N ASN A 565 19.53 -1.01 -2.05
CA ASN A 565 19.38 -2.37 -1.55
C ASN A 565 18.70 -2.41 -0.18
N LEU A 566 18.97 -1.41 0.67
CA LEU A 566 18.31 -1.28 1.97
C LEU A 566 16.86 -0.81 1.83
N ARG A 567 16.58 0.13 0.92
CA ARG A 567 15.21 0.58 0.62
C ARG A 567 14.33 -0.58 0.17
N GLU A 568 14.80 -1.35 -0.82
CA GLU A 568 14.13 -2.55 -1.31
C GLU A 568 13.93 -3.57 -0.18
N ALA A 569 14.97 -3.76 0.66
CA ALA A 569 14.90 -4.68 1.77
C ALA A 569 13.85 -4.28 2.82
N PHE A 570 13.69 -3.00 3.12
CA PHE A 570 12.63 -2.50 4.02
C PHE A 570 11.23 -2.76 3.48
N GLN A 571 11.02 -2.51 2.20
CA GLN A 571 9.72 -2.78 1.58
C GLN A 571 9.42 -4.28 1.62
N ARG A 572 10.37 -5.09 1.17
CA ARG A 572 10.21 -6.53 1.07
C ARG A 572 10.06 -7.23 2.41
N GLU A 573 10.74 -6.75 3.45
CA GLU A 573 10.54 -7.20 4.84
C GLU A 573 9.07 -7.14 5.25
N THR A 574 8.46 -5.96 5.06
CA THR A 574 7.09 -5.71 5.50
C THR A 574 6.08 -6.47 4.67
N GLU A 575 6.27 -6.55 3.35
CA GLU A 575 5.43 -7.35 2.46
C GLU A 575 5.44 -8.83 2.85
N LEU A 576 6.63 -9.43 3.02
CA LEU A 576 6.77 -10.84 3.40
C LEU A 576 6.22 -11.12 4.80
N PHE A 577 6.42 -10.20 5.74
CA PHE A 577 5.87 -10.32 7.08
C PHE A 577 4.34 -10.37 7.06
N ILE A 578 3.70 -9.47 6.34
CA ILE A 578 2.22 -9.43 6.23
C ILE A 578 1.70 -10.63 5.41
N ASP A 579 2.41 -11.03 4.34
CA ASP A 579 2.02 -12.21 3.55
C ASP A 579 2.02 -13.48 4.42
N ASP A 580 3.04 -13.67 5.25
CA ASP A 580 3.10 -14.79 6.20
C ASP A 580 1.97 -14.72 7.24
N GLN A 581 1.69 -13.53 7.78
CA GLN A 581 0.60 -13.31 8.72
C GLN A 581 -0.76 -13.73 8.15
N ILE A 582 -1.02 -13.37 6.90
CA ILE A 582 -2.28 -13.67 6.21
C ILE A 582 -2.35 -15.15 5.83
N ARG A 583 -1.30 -15.71 5.19
CA ARG A 583 -1.30 -17.10 4.72
C ARG A 583 -1.31 -18.13 5.84
N SER A 584 -0.66 -17.81 6.96
CA SER A 584 -0.64 -18.65 8.16
C SER A 584 -1.83 -18.39 9.10
N ASP A 585 -2.71 -17.48 8.74
CA ASP A 585 -3.91 -17.08 9.49
C ASP A 585 -3.58 -16.71 10.94
N HIS A 586 -2.57 -15.87 11.13
CA HIS A 586 -2.16 -15.38 12.43
C HIS A 586 -3.20 -14.43 13.06
N SER A 587 -3.04 -14.15 14.33
CA SER A 587 -3.80 -13.09 15.02
C SER A 587 -3.32 -11.71 14.57
N LEU A 588 -4.23 -10.78 14.29
CA LEU A 588 -3.88 -9.37 14.03
C LEU A 588 -3.03 -8.75 15.17
N ARG A 589 -3.13 -9.27 16.38
CA ARG A 589 -2.29 -8.84 17.50
C ARG A 589 -0.81 -9.09 17.26
N GLU A 590 -0.47 -10.13 16.48
CA GLU A 590 0.90 -10.46 16.14
C GLU A 590 1.56 -9.43 15.21
N LEU A 591 0.79 -8.59 14.54
CA LEU A 591 1.33 -7.41 13.86
C LEU A 591 2.15 -6.51 14.80
N LEU A 592 1.81 -6.51 16.09
CA LEU A 592 2.53 -5.74 17.10
C LEU A 592 3.46 -6.61 17.95
N SER A 593 3.14 -7.89 18.16
CA SER A 593 3.82 -8.75 19.13
C SER A 593 4.72 -9.84 18.53
N ALA A 594 4.82 -9.94 17.20
CA ALA A 594 5.66 -10.95 16.58
C ALA A 594 7.13 -10.80 17.01
N ASP A 595 7.75 -11.93 17.32
CA ASP A 595 9.16 -12.07 17.68
C ASP A 595 10.04 -12.52 16.49
N TYR A 596 9.58 -12.26 15.27
CA TYR A 596 10.28 -12.61 14.03
C TYR A 596 10.12 -11.53 12.97
N THR A 597 11.03 -11.55 12.00
CA THR A 597 10.95 -10.77 10.77
C THR A 597 11.55 -11.52 9.58
N TYR A 598 11.58 -10.87 8.41
CA TYR A 598 12.16 -11.41 7.17
C TYR A 598 13.36 -10.56 6.74
N VAL A 599 14.53 -11.17 6.65
CA VAL A 599 15.76 -10.48 6.29
C VAL A 599 16.55 -11.19 5.20
N ASN A 600 17.20 -10.42 4.33
CA ASN A 600 18.34 -10.83 3.54
C ASN A 600 19.64 -10.38 4.24
N GLU A 601 20.80 -10.62 3.65
CA GLU A 601 22.09 -10.22 4.22
C GLU A 601 22.19 -8.70 4.46
N ARG A 602 21.72 -7.90 3.49
CA ARG A 602 21.78 -6.43 3.58
C ARG A 602 21.00 -5.89 4.78
N LEU A 603 19.79 -6.40 4.97
CA LEU A 603 18.92 -5.99 6.07
C LEU A 603 19.41 -6.56 7.41
N ALA A 604 19.87 -7.79 7.43
CA ALA A 604 20.44 -8.42 8.62
C ALA A 604 21.65 -7.64 9.17
N LYS A 605 22.55 -7.20 8.28
CA LYS A 605 23.67 -6.31 8.64
C LYS A 605 23.20 -4.97 9.19
N HIS A 606 22.13 -4.40 8.66
CA HIS A 606 21.56 -3.14 9.15
C HIS A 606 20.94 -3.29 10.56
N TYR A 607 20.35 -4.45 10.83
CA TYR A 607 19.72 -4.76 12.11
C TYR A 607 20.64 -5.44 13.13
N ASP A 608 21.94 -5.60 12.79
CA ASP A 608 22.94 -6.30 13.60
C ASP A 608 22.56 -7.78 13.89
N ILE A 609 21.85 -8.44 12.95
CA ILE A 609 21.46 -9.86 13.02
C ILE A 609 22.59 -10.69 12.40
N PRO A 610 23.29 -11.53 13.15
CA PRO A 610 24.42 -12.30 12.64
C PRO A 610 23.97 -13.55 11.86
N GLY A 611 24.88 -14.08 11.01
CA GLY A 611 24.76 -15.41 10.41
C GLY A 611 23.82 -15.48 9.19
N ILE A 612 23.42 -14.35 8.62
CA ILE A 612 22.60 -14.26 7.41
C ILE A 612 23.48 -13.83 6.24
N TYR A 613 23.49 -14.60 5.17
CA TYR A 613 24.29 -14.36 3.96
C TYR A 613 23.45 -14.48 2.70
N GLY A 614 23.78 -13.66 1.69
CA GLY A 614 23.12 -13.60 0.38
C GLY A 614 21.82 -12.82 0.34
N ASN A 615 21.28 -12.67 -0.86
CA ASN A 615 20.12 -11.82 -1.14
C ASN A 615 18.76 -12.45 -0.82
N ARG A 616 18.70 -13.76 -0.60
CA ARG A 616 17.45 -14.47 -0.30
C ARG A 616 16.89 -14.07 1.05
N TYR A 617 15.63 -13.65 1.08
CA TYR A 617 14.91 -13.38 2.33
C TYR A 617 14.56 -14.66 3.07
N ARG A 618 14.71 -14.64 4.37
CA ARG A 618 14.36 -15.75 5.27
C ARG A 618 13.78 -15.26 6.58
N LYS A 619 12.84 -16.01 7.12
CA LYS A 619 12.27 -15.79 8.44
C LYS A 619 13.33 -15.98 9.51
N VAL A 620 13.49 -15.02 10.39
CA VAL A 620 14.43 -15.09 11.52
C VAL A 620 13.70 -14.72 12.81
N THR A 621 14.00 -15.45 13.88
CA THR A 621 13.52 -15.07 15.22
C THR A 621 14.40 -13.96 15.76
N LEU A 622 13.75 -12.95 16.35
CA LEU A 622 14.41 -11.79 16.93
C LEU A 622 14.76 -12.09 18.40
N GLU A 623 15.99 -11.80 18.79
CA GLU A 623 16.44 -11.88 20.18
C GLU A 623 16.31 -10.52 20.84
N GLY A 624 15.64 -10.46 22.01
CA GLY A 624 15.45 -9.22 22.76
C GLY A 624 14.15 -8.44 22.43
N ALA A 625 13.88 -7.39 23.23
CA ALA A 625 12.67 -6.58 23.10
C ALA A 625 12.81 -5.37 22.15
N GLU A 626 14.00 -5.16 21.61
CA GLU A 626 14.33 -3.97 20.81
C GLU A 626 13.53 -3.93 19.52
N ARG A 627 13.44 -5.05 18.81
CA ARG A 627 12.66 -5.19 17.58
C ARG A 627 11.53 -6.20 17.78
N GLY A 628 10.40 -5.97 17.15
CA GLY A 628 9.26 -6.89 17.20
C GLY A 628 8.05 -6.26 16.54
N GLY A 629 7.33 -7.06 15.76
CA GLY A 629 6.19 -6.61 14.99
C GLY A 629 6.52 -5.38 14.13
N LEU A 630 5.48 -4.69 13.68
CA LEU A 630 5.60 -3.54 12.76
C LEU A 630 6.52 -2.41 13.27
N PHE A 631 6.60 -2.18 14.58
CA PHE A 631 7.49 -1.14 15.10
C PHE A 631 8.99 -1.47 14.97
N GLY A 632 9.33 -2.72 14.68
CA GLY A 632 10.71 -3.13 14.38
C GLY A 632 11.13 -2.90 12.93
N HIS A 633 10.19 -2.61 12.02
CA HIS A 633 10.45 -2.52 10.58
C HIS A 633 11.06 -1.17 10.18
N GLY A 634 12.15 -1.22 9.45
CA GLY A 634 12.83 -0.01 8.95
C GLY A 634 11.96 0.80 8.00
N SER A 635 11.08 0.15 7.24
CA SER A 635 10.10 0.80 6.37
C SER A 635 9.22 1.81 7.12
N LEU A 636 8.63 1.42 8.26
CA LEU A 636 7.78 2.29 9.07
C LEU A 636 8.57 3.46 9.67
N MET A 637 9.78 3.20 10.12
CA MET A 637 10.65 4.23 10.69
C MET A 637 11.03 5.26 9.63
N MET A 638 11.30 4.82 8.41
CA MET A 638 11.69 5.68 7.31
C MET A 638 10.52 6.54 6.81
N VAL A 639 9.33 5.96 6.56
CA VAL A 639 8.16 6.73 6.07
C VAL A 639 7.59 7.69 7.12
N THR A 640 8.01 7.57 8.38
CA THR A 640 7.61 8.44 9.48
C THR A 640 8.75 9.34 9.97
N SER A 641 9.75 9.56 9.12
CA SER A 641 10.90 10.43 9.40
C SER A 641 11.09 11.49 8.31
N TYR A 642 11.93 12.47 8.58
CA TYR A 642 12.44 13.39 7.56
C TYR A 642 13.74 12.85 6.98
N PRO A 643 14.16 13.30 5.78
CA PRO A 643 15.40 12.84 5.16
C PRO A 643 16.65 13.00 6.05
N ASN A 644 16.69 14.01 6.89
CA ASN A 644 17.86 14.36 7.70
C ASN A 644 17.70 14.06 9.21
N ARG A 645 16.54 13.63 9.67
CA ARG A 645 16.28 13.38 11.11
C ARG A 645 15.01 12.60 11.37
N THR A 646 14.87 12.05 12.56
CA THR A 646 13.62 11.50 13.08
C THR A 646 12.54 12.55 13.30
N SER A 647 11.28 12.11 13.40
CA SER A 647 10.16 12.98 13.72
C SER A 647 9.19 12.30 14.70
N PRO A 648 9.27 12.60 16.00
CA PRO A 648 8.29 12.11 16.97
C PRO A 648 6.85 12.47 16.59
N VAL A 649 6.65 13.63 15.95
CA VAL A 649 5.33 14.07 15.49
C VAL A 649 4.76 13.16 14.41
N LEU A 650 5.54 12.85 13.35
CA LEU A 650 5.09 11.98 12.27
C LEU A 650 4.89 10.55 12.76
N ARG A 651 5.80 10.03 13.61
CA ARG A 651 5.66 8.72 14.25
C ARG A 651 4.42 8.62 15.13
N GLY A 652 4.19 9.62 15.97
CA GLY A 652 3.01 9.69 16.83
C GLY A 652 1.72 9.86 16.04
N LYS A 653 1.73 10.70 14.99
CA LYS A 653 0.59 10.85 14.06
C LYS A 653 0.26 9.52 13.40
N PHE A 654 1.26 8.82 12.88
CA PHE A 654 1.09 7.53 12.22
C PHE A 654 0.41 6.50 13.15
N VAL A 655 0.89 6.36 14.38
CA VAL A 655 0.30 5.43 15.36
C VAL A 655 -1.15 5.81 15.68
N LEU A 656 -1.41 7.10 15.95
CA LEU A 656 -2.77 7.58 16.24
C LEU A 656 -3.72 7.35 15.06
N GLU A 657 -3.28 7.57 13.85
CA GLU A 657 -4.13 7.51 12.64
C GLU A 657 -4.29 6.08 12.11
N ASN A 658 -3.19 5.32 12.02
CA ASN A 658 -3.18 4.04 11.33
C ASN A 658 -3.32 2.82 12.25
N LEU A 659 -3.03 2.97 13.56
CA LEU A 659 -3.12 1.87 14.51
C LEU A 659 -4.18 2.10 15.61
N LEU A 660 -4.56 3.36 15.90
CA LEU A 660 -5.55 3.70 16.93
C LEU A 660 -6.83 4.36 16.36
N GLY A 661 -6.86 4.70 15.08
CA GLY A 661 -8.03 5.25 14.40
C GLY A 661 -8.47 6.65 14.85
N GLY A 662 -7.61 7.39 15.53
CA GLY A 662 -7.88 8.72 16.07
C GLY A 662 -6.96 9.80 15.51
N PRO A 663 -7.06 10.16 14.22
CA PRO A 663 -6.18 11.16 13.63
C PRO A 663 -6.21 12.48 14.43
N PRO A 664 -5.03 13.10 14.65
CA PRO A 664 -4.98 14.44 15.20
C PRO A 664 -5.61 15.44 14.21
N PRO A 665 -6.05 16.61 14.68
CA PRO A 665 -6.53 17.65 13.78
C PRO A 665 -5.39 18.14 12.86
N GLU A 666 -5.76 18.68 11.69
CA GLU A 666 -4.81 19.30 10.76
C GLU A 666 -4.00 20.41 11.43
N PRO A 667 -2.70 20.50 11.13
CA PRO A 667 -1.86 21.55 11.67
C PRO A 667 -2.34 22.93 11.18
N PRO A 668 -2.23 23.98 12.00
CA PRO A 668 -2.55 25.32 11.55
C PRO A 668 -1.60 25.75 10.41
N PRO A 669 -2.04 26.64 9.51
CA PRO A 669 -1.17 27.19 8.49
C PRO A 669 0.02 27.95 9.13
N ASN A 670 1.18 27.88 8.49
CA ASN A 670 2.41 28.58 8.92
C ASN A 670 2.99 28.13 10.27
N VAL A 671 3.03 26.82 10.52
CA VAL A 671 3.78 26.28 11.67
C VAL A 671 5.27 26.61 11.51
N PRO A 672 5.92 27.25 12.52
CA PRO A 672 7.36 27.50 12.48
C PRO A 672 8.17 26.21 12.37
N ALA A 673 9.29 26.26 11.67
CA ALA A 673 10.24 25.14 11.66
C ALA A 673 10.74 24.84 13.09
N LEU A 674 11.00 23.56 13.35
CA LEU A 674 11.57 23.15 14.64
C LEU A 674 13.01 23.65 14.75
N GLU A 675 13.30 24.42 15.79
CA GLU A 675 14.67 24.86 16.12
C GLU A 675 15.43 23.71 16.77
N THR A 676 16.51 23.26 16.14
CA THR A 676 17.35 22.14 16.61
C THR A 676 18.62 22.58 17.33
N SER A 677 18.83 23.88 17.46
CA SER A 677 19.94 24.44 18.18
C SER A 677 19.52 25.68 18.97
N SER A 678 20.16 25.88 20.14
CA SER A 678 19.99 27.08 20.96
C SER A 678 21.35 27.47 21.55
N ASP A 679 21.69 28.74 21.49
CA ASP A 679 22.95 29.30 22.03
C ASP A 679 24.20 28.56 21.54
N GLY A 680 24.18 28.02 20.28
CA GLY A 680 25.29 27.29 19.69
C GLY A 680 25.45 25.85 20.20
N LYS A 681 24.48 25.34 20.99
CA LYS A 681 24.41 23.95 21.43
C LYS A 681 23.35 23.22 20.60
N GLU A 682 23.66 22.05 20.13
CA GLU A 682 22.67 21.15 19.51
C GLU A 682 21.70 20.63 20.59
N LEU A 683 20.41 20.73 20.33
CA LEU A 683 19.36 20.27 21.24
C LEU A 683 19.01 18.82 20.95
N THR A 684 18.70 18.05 22.00
CA THR A 684 18.00 16.78 21.80
C THR A 684 16.63 17.02 21.19
N MET A 685 16.09 16.02 20.50
CA MET A 685 14.74 16.12 19.91
C MET A 685 13.69 16.49 20.97
N ARG A 686 13.80 15.95 22.17
CA ARG A 686 12.90 16.23 23.30
C ARG A 686 12.99 17.67 23.76
N GLU A 687 14.21 18.24 23.87
CA GLU A 687 14.42 19.65 24.22
C GLU A 687 13.87 20.59 23.15
N ALA A 688 14.16 20.33 21.87
CA ALA A 688 13.65 21.10 20.75
C ALA A 688 12.10 21.09 20.69
N MET A 689 11.49 19.94 20.89
CA MET A 689 10.02 19.79 20.94
C MET A 689 9.41 20.44 22.19
N ALA A 690 10.11 20.45 23.33
CA ALA A 690 9.66 21.14 24.53
C ALA A 690 9.57 22.65 24.30
N MET A 691 10.58 23.26 23.68
CA MET A 691 10.56 24.68 23.27
C MET A 691 9.40 24.97 22.29
N HIS A 692 9.20 24.14 21.30
CA HIS A 692 8.09 24.31 20.35
C HIS A 692 6.72 24.28 21.06
N ARG A 693 6.55 23.44 22.07
CA ARG A 693 5.31 23.30 22.87
C ARG A 693 5.08 24.40 23.91
N GLU A 694 6.02 25.34 24.11
CA GLU A 694 5.76 26.52 24.94
C GLU A 694 4.58 27.33 24.40
N ASN A 695 4.36 27.30 23.08
CA ASN A 695 3.15 27.85 22.49
C ASN A 695 1.91 27.00 22.89
N PRO A 696 0.93 27.58 23.62
CA PRO A 696 -0.27 26.87 24.06
C PRO A 696 -1.09 26.26 22.93
N ALA A 697 -1.04 26.89 21.74
CA ALA A 697 -1.74 26.42 20.54
C ALA A 697 -1.23 25.06 20.02
N CYS A 698 0.07 24.82 20.16
CA CYS A 698 0.71 23.58 19.70
C CYS A 698 0.53 22.44 20.73
N ARG A 699 0.48 22.79 22.01
CA ARG A 699 0.50 21.85 23.14
C ARG A 699 -0.60 20.79 23.09
N VAL A 700 -1.82 21.16 22.69
CA VAL A 700 -2.99 20.26 22.77
C VAL A 700 -2.82 19.03 21.84
N CYS A 701 -2.38 19.26 20.61
CA CYS A 701 -2.14 18.17 19.64
C CYS A 701 -0.89 17.36 20.00
N HIS A 702 0.21 18.06 20.35
CA HIS A 702 1.49 17.46 20.67
C HIS A 702 1.48 16.61 21.95
N ALA A 703 0.59 16.90 22.90
CA ALA A 703 0.49 16.14 24.14
C ALA A 703 0.09 14.66 23.94
N ALA A 704 -0.62 14.34 22.89
CA ALA A 704 -0.97 12.96 22.54
C ALA A 704 0.03 12.32 21.55
N MET A 705 0.51 13.09 20.58
CA MET A 705 1.40 12.58 19.52
C MET A 705 2.83 12.35 20.01
N ASP A 706 3.42 13.36 20.66
CA ASP A 706 4.83 13.34 20.98
C ASP A 706 5.25 12.19 21.91
N PRO A 707 4.52 11.88 23.00
CA PRO A 707 4.86 10.74 23.84
C PRO A 707 4.94 9.42 23.09
N ILE A 708 3.99 9.19 22.19
CA ILE A 708 3.97 8.01 21.31
C ILE A 708 5.21 8.02 20.39
N GLY A 709 5.48 9.15 19.75
CA GLY A 709 6.61 9.26 18.85
C GLY A 709 7.97 9.14 19.56
N PHE A 710 8.10 9.66 20.77
CA PHE A 710 9.32 9.53 21.55
C PHE A 710 9.66 8.09 21.94
N SER A 711 8.66 7.22 22.12
CA SER A 711 8.91 5.81 22.40
C SER A 711 9.63 5.09 21.25
N LEU A 712 9.63 5.65 20.05
CA LEU A 712 10.28 5.11 18.87
C LEU A 712 11.62 5.80 18.53
N GLU A 713 12.12 6.72 19.38
CA GLU A 713 13.38 7.48 19.11
C GLU A 713 14.65 6.63 19.22
N ASN A 714 14.56 5.44 19.82
CA ASN A 714 15.63 4.46 19.73
C ASN A 714 15.89 3.97 18.30
N TYR A 715 14.98 4.18 17.37
CA TYR A 715 15.22 4.00 15.95
C TYR A 715 15.57 5.34 15.31
N ASP A 716 16.64 5.39 14.54
CA ASP A 716 16.98 6.57 13.74
C ASP A 716 16.04 6.72 12.53
N ALA A 717 16.32 7.62 11.59
CA ALA A 717 15.45 7.89 10.45
C ALA A 717 15.45 6.77 9.39
N ILE A 718 16.41 5.86 9.41
CA ILE A 718 16.49 4.67 8.56
C ILE A 718 16.28 3.38 9.36
N GLY A 719 15.64 3.48 10.53
CA GLY A 719 15.25 2.31 11.33
C GLY A 719 16.40 1.59 12.04
N LYS A 720 17.60 2.15 12.11
CA LYS A 720 18.72 1.58 12.86
C LYS A 720 18.55 1.84 14.35
N TRP A 721 18.81 0.81 15.16
CA TRP A 721 18.74 0.95 16.62
C TRP A 721 19.87 1.80 17.18
N ARG A 722 19.56 2.68 18.13
CA ARG A 722 20.51 3.55 18.83
C ARG A 722 20.07 3.79 20.26
N THR A 723 21.00 3.97 21.17
CA THR A 723 20.75 4.27 22.59
C THR A 723 21.15 5.70 22.97
N GLU A 724 21.90 6.38 22.09
CA GLU A 724 22.40 7.74 22.30
C GLU A 724 22.16 8.62 21.07
N PHE A 725 21.96 9.90 21.27
CA PHE A 725 21.93 10.94 20.24
C PHE A 725 22.65 12.18 20.72
N ALA A 726 23.54 12.77 19.91
CA ALA A 726 24.36 13.94 20.26
C ALA A 726 25.14 13.79 21.58
N GLY A 727 25.60 12.58 21.91
CA GLY A 727 26.32 12.26 23.14
C GLY A 727 25.48 12.21 24.42
N GLN A 728 24.15 12.14 24.29
CA GLN A 728 23.21 12.00 25.39
C GLN A 728 22.36 10.73 25.21
N ALA A 729 22.07 10.05 26.33
CA ALA A 729 21.17 8.89 26.31
C ALA A 729 19.77 9.30 25.82
N ILE A 730 19.18 8.47 25.00
CA ILE A 730 17.82 8.70 24.48
C ILE A 730 16.80 8.39 25.59
N ASP A 731 15.95 9.37 25.89
CA ASP A 731 14.78 9.20 26.73
C ASP A 731 13.57 8.83 25.86
N ALA A 732 13.28 7.53 25.79
CA ALA A 732 12.14 6.97 25.03
C ALA A 732 10.86 6.84 25.87
N SER A 733 10.83 7.42 27.08
CA SER A 733 9.63 7.36 27.93
C SER A 733 8.49 8.21 27.37
N GLY A 734 7.26 7.73 27.56
CA GLY A 734 6.03 8.42 27.18
C GLY A 734 5.01 8.48 28.34
N LEU A 735 4.28 9.59 28.39
CA LEU A 735 3.13 9.78 29.29
C LEU A 735 1.95 10.26 28.48
N LEU A 736 0.92 9.44 28.35
CA LEU A 736 -0.31 9.79 27.65
C LEU A 736 -1.22 10.71 28.48
N PRO A 737 -2.16 11.41 27.80
CA PRO A 737 -3.11 12.29 28.50
C PRO A 737 -4.01 11.59 29.55
N ASP A 738 -4.20 10.30 29.44
CA ASP A 738 -4.97 9.47 30.37
C ASP A 738 -4.16 9.00 31.60
N GLY A 739 -2.87 9.36 31.66
CA GLY A 739 -1.95 9.03 32.76
C GLY A 739 -1.19 7.71 32.56
N ASN A 740 -1.42 6.96 31.48
CA ASN A 740 -0.64 5.77 31.17
C ASN A 740 0.80 6.14 30.82
N THR A 741 1.76 5.41 31.38
CA THR A 741 3.19 5.57 31.12
C THR A 741 3.74 4.34 30.43
N PHE A 742 4.72 4.52 29.56
CA PHE A 742 5.42 3.44 28.86
C PHE A 742 6.85 3.89 28.52
N ASP A 743 7.72 2.94 28.24
CA ASP A 743 9.11 3.20 27.89
C ASP A 743 9.48 2.36 26.65
N GLY A 744 10.03 3.03 25.66
CA GLY A 744 10.46 2.44 24.42
C GLY A 744 9.35 1.80 23.57
N PRO A 745 9.74 1.15 22.46
CA PRO A 745 8.79 0.49 21.54
C PRO A 745 8.02 -0.65 22.22
N ASP A 746 8.68 -1.38 23.12
CA ASP A 746 8.07 -2.51 23.83
C ASP A 746 6.95 -2.05 24.78
N GLY A 747 7.21 -0.96 25.52
CA GLY A 747 6.19 -0.35 26.37
C GLY A 747 4.99 0.15 25.57
N LEU A 748 5.22 0.76 24.40
CA LEU A 748 4.13 1.16 23.50
C LEU A 748 3.35 -0.05 22.97
N ARG A 749 4.02 -1.12 22.54
CA ARG A 749 3.36 -2.37 22.11
C ARG A 749 2.47 -2.95 23.21
N GLY A 750 3.01 -3.03 24.43
CA GLY A 750 2.26 -3.51 25.60
C GLY A 750 0.98 -2.72 25.81
N LEU A 751 1.06 -1.38 25.76
CA LEU A 751 -0.10 -0.50 25.91
C LEU A 751 -1.18 -0.72 24.85
N LEU A 752 -0.79 -0.89 23.58
CA LEU A 752 -1.73 -1.15 22.49
C LEU A 752 -2.39 -2.53 22.63
N LEU A 753 -1.64 -3.52 23.10
CA LEU A 753 -2.13 -4.90 23.30
C LEU A 753 -2.99 -5.07 24.55
N GLU A 754 -2.97 -4.13 25.51
CA GLU A 754 -3.94 -4.09 26.62
C GLU A 754 -5.37 -3.83 26.16
N ARG A 755 -5.52 -3.18 24.98
CA ARG A 755 -6.80 -2.84 24.36
C ARG A 755 -6.86 -3.36 22.91
N PRO A 756 -6.83 -4.67 22.69
CA PRO A 756 -6.76 -5.22 21.34
C PRO A 756 -7.95 -4.82 20.45
N ASP A 757 -9.14 -4.65 21.04
CA ASP A 757 -10.33 -4.21 20.29
C ASP A 757 -10.16 -2.84 19.63
N ASP A 758 -9.43 -1.92 20.26
CA ASP A 758 -9.18 -0.58 19.69
C ASP A 758 -8.24 -0.67 18.48
N PHE A 759 -7.18 -1.47 18.57
CA PHE A 759 -6.25 -1.71 17.46
C PHE A 759 -6.92 -2.49 16.32
N VAL A 760 -7.53 -3.64 16.63
CA VAL A 760 -8.22 -4.48 15.63
C VAL A 760 -9.38 -3.72 14.99
N GLY A 761 -10.09 -2.88 15.78
CA GLY A 761 -11.13 -1.99 15.26
C GLY A 761 -10.61 -1.03 14.20
N THR A 762 -9.42 -0.46 14.42
CA THR A 762 -8.79 0.42 13.43
C THR A 762 -8.39 -0.33 12.15
N VAL A 763 -7.80 -1.51 12.28
CA VAL A 763 -7.49 -2.36 11.12
C VAL A 763 -8.77 -2.75 10.38
N THR A 764 -9.85 -3.08 11.09
CA THR A 764 -11.16 -3.38 10.49
C THR A 764 -11.74 -2.17 9.76
N GLU A 765 -11.66 -0.96 10.33
CA GLU A 765 -12.06 0.28 9.64
C GLU A 765 -11.28 0.49 8.32
N LYS A 766 -9.97 0.28 8.34
CA LYS A 766 -9.12 0.38 7.14
C LYS A 766 -9.49 -0.68 6.09
N LEU A 767 -9.68 -1.94 6.52
CA LEU A 767 -10.11 -3.04 5.63
C LEU A 767 -11.48 -2.76 5.01
N MET A 768 -12.46 -2.30 5.79
CA MET A 768 -13.79 -1.97 5.27
C MET A 768 -13.75 -0.81 4.26
N ARG A 769 -12.95 0.24 4.50
CA ARG A 769 -12.77 1.33 3.53
C ARG A 769 -12.25 0.81 2.20
N PHE A 770 -11.20 0.00 2.26
CA PHE A 770 -10.59 -0.59 1.07
C PHE A 770 -11.56 -1.54 0.35
N ALA A 771 -12.23 -2.42 1.09
CA ALA A 771 -13.18 -3.39 0.54
C ALA A 771 -14.40 -2.76 -0.14
N LEU A 772 -14.93 -1.68 0.47
CA LEU A 772 -16.10 -0.96 -0.05
C LEU A 772 -15.74 0.08 -1.10
N GLY A 773 -14.48 0.52 -1.16
CA GLY A 773 -14.01 1.59 -2.04
C GLY A 773 -14.74 2.91 -1.80
N ARG A 774 -15.06 3.22 -0.54
CA ARG A 774 -15.67 4.47 -0.10
C ARG A 774 -15.25 4.82 1.33
N SER A 775 -15.44 6.08 1.69
CA SER A 775 -15.32 6.51 3.08
C SER A 775 -16.36 5.81 3.97
N LEU A 776 -15.95 5.50 5.22
CA LEU A 776 -16.89 5.00 6.21
C LEU A 776 -17.60 6.15 6.90
N GLU A 777 -18.90 5.97 7.07
CA GLU A 777 -19.79 6.90 7.74
C GLU A 777 -20.15 6.39 9.16
N TYR A 778 -20.81 7.21 9.95
CA TYR A 778 -21.23 6.86 11.30
C TYR A 778 -22.07 5.57 11.39
N TYR A 779 -22.86 5.28 10.36
CA TYR A 779 -23.71 4.09 10.32
C TYR A 779 -22.95 2.78 10.03
N ASP A 780 -21.67 2.85 9.61
CA ASP A 780 -20.79 1.69 9.42
C ASP A 780 -20.12 1.26 10.76
N MET A 781 -20.00 2.15 11.73
CA MET A 781 -19.28 1.90 12.98
C MET A 781 -19.85 0.75 13.82
N PRO A 782 -21.19 0.55 13.92
CA PRO A 782 -21.75 -0.62 14.58
C PRO A 782 -21.32 -1.96 13.97
N GLU A 783 -21.19 -2.03 12.64
CA GLU A 783 -20.68 -3.22 11.94
C GLU A 783 -19.18 -3.45 12.24
N VAL A 784 -18.36 -2.40 12.24
CA VAL A 784 -16.95 -2.52 12.67
C VAL A 784 -16.85 -3.15 14.04
N ARG A 785 -17.63 -2.65 15.03
CA ARG A 785 -17.65 -3.22 16.39
C ARG A 785 -18.18 -4.65 16.43
N ALA A 786 -19.17 -4.99 15.60
CA ALA A 786 -19.70 -6.35 15.50
C ALA A 786 -18.64 -7.33 14.95
N ILE A 787 -17.90 -6.95 13.92
CA ILE A 787 -16.80 -7.73 13.33
C ILE A 787 -15.70 -7.96 14.39
N VAL A 788 -15.28 -6.92 15.10
CA VAL A 788 -14.26 -7.04 16.16
C VAL A 788 -14.70 -8.01 17.24
N ARG A 789 -15.95 -7.88 17.75
CA ARG A 789 -16.50 -8.82 18.75
C ARG A 789 -16.62 -10.25 18.22
N GLY A 790 -16.88 -10.41 16.92
CA GLY A 790 -16.88 -11.72 16.25
C GLY A 790 -15.49 -12.33 16.22
N ALA A 791 -14.51 -11.57 15.74
CA ALA A 791 -13.12 -11.96 15.59
C ALA A 791 -12.44 -12.27 16.95
N ALA A 792 -12.81 -11.55 18.01
CA ALA A 792 -12.30 -11.78 19.37
C ALA A 792 -12.50 -13.22 19.85
N LYS A 793 -13.57 -13.89 19.41
CA LYS A 793 -13.85 -15.29 19.73
C LYS A 793 -12.85 -16.28 19.11
N ASN A 794 -12.17 -15.85 18.06
CA ASN A 794 -11.15 -16.60 17.31
C ASN A 794 -9.77 -15.94 17.41
N ASP A 795 -9.48 -15.27 18.52
CA ASP A 795 -8.21 -14.58 18.77
C ASP A 795 -7.83 -13.57 17.68
N TYR A 796 -8.80 -12.87 17.10
CA TYR A 796 -8.60 -11.84 16.07
C TYR A 796 -7.81 -12.31 14.85
N LYS A 797 -8.01 -13.54 14.39
CA LYS A 797 -7.38 -14.06 13.17
C LYS A 797 -7.72 -13.24 11.94
N TRP A 798 -6.79 -13.14 11.00
CA TRP A 798 -7.00 -12.45 9.72
C TRP A 798 -8.24 -12.95 8.99
N SER A 799 -8.42 -14.29 8.91
CA SER A 799 -9.59 -14.89 8.27
C SER A 799 -10.91 -14.45 8.91
N SER A 800 -10.94 -14.36 10.24
CA SER A 800 -12.17 -13.96 10.98
C SER A 800 -12.55 -12.50 10.73
N VAL A 801 -11.57 -11.62 10.59
CA VAL A 801 -11.83 -10.20 10.31
C VAL A 801 -12.21 -10.01 8.83
N ILE A 802 -11.48 -10.61 7.90
CA ILE A 802 -11.76 -10.53 6.46
C ILE A 802 -13.14 -11.12 6.17
N LEU A 803 -13.46 -12.30 6.70
CA LEU A 803 -14.78 -12.91 6.53
C LEU A 803 -15.88 -12.05 7.16
N GLY A 804 -15.63 -11.49 8.35
CA GLY A 804 -16.57 -10.56 8.97
C GLY A 804 -16.86 -9.31 8.14
N VAL A 805 -15.86 -8.76 7.44
CA VAL A 805 -16.06 -7.66 6.48
C VAL A 805 -16.93 -8.14 5.31
N ILE A 806 -16.63 -9.30 4.74
CA ILE A 806 -17.35 -9.85 3.58
C ILE A 806 -18.80 -10.22 3.91
N GLU A 807 -19.06 -10.69 5.12
CA GLU A 807 -20.41 -11.04 5.60
C GLU A 807 -21.23 -9.82 6.07
N SER A 808 -20.58 -8.66 6.25
CA SER A 808 -21.24 -7.46 6.76
C SER A 808 -22.32 -6.91 5.82
N ALA A 809 -23.33 -6.27 6.39
CA ALA A 809 -24.38 -5.62 5.60
C ALA A 809 -23.83 -4.59 4.58
N PRO A 810 -22.86 -3.72 4.89
CA PRO A 810 -22.26 -2.79 3.91
C PRO A 810 -21.61 -3.48 2.71
N PHE A 811 -21.05 -4.68 2.88
CA PHE A 811 -20.41 -5.42 1.79
C PHE A 811 -21.38 -6.20 0.93
N GLN A 812 -22.45 -6.74 1.52
CA GLN A 812 -23.43 -7.59 0.80
C GLN A 812 -24.70 -6.86 0.33
N MET A 813 -24.95 -5.70 0.87
CA MET A 813 -26.16 -4.93 0.62
C MET A 813 -25.86 -3.52 0.15
N ARG A 814 -26.86 -2.85 -0.37
CA ARG A 814 -26.82 -1.47 -0.81
C ARG A 814 -28.16 -0.79 -0.56
N ARG A 815 -28.15 0.52 -0.43
CA ARG A 815 -29.37 1.34 -0.33
C ARG A 815 -29.61 2.07 -1.64
N THR A 816 -30.85 2.08 -2.13
CA THR A 816 -31.23 2.87 -3.32
C THR A 816 -31.11 4.38 -3.03
N GLU A 817 -31.07 5.20 -4.06
CA GLU A 817 -31.16 6.66 -3.90
C GLU A 817 -32.47 7.06 -3.22
N LEU A 818 -32.42 8.18 -2.46
CA LEU A 818 -33.58 8.72 -1.75
C LEU A 818 -34.55 9.44 -2.71
#